data_c31e32ed6c76091f0404d3aee37e8ece
#
_entry.id   c31e32ed6c76091f0404d3aee37e8ece
#
_cell.length_a   1.000
_cell.length_b   1.000
_cell.length_c   1.000
_cell.angle_alpha   90.00
_cell.angle_beta   90.00
_cell.angle_gamma   90.00
#
_symmetry.space_group_name_H-M   'P 1'
#
loop_
_entity.id
_entity.type
_entity.pdbx_description
1 polymer ?
#
loop_
_entity_poly.entity_id
_entity_poly.type
_entity_poly.pdbx_seq_one_letter_code
_entity_poly.pdbx_strand_id
1 'polypeptide(L)'
;MSVYDLERIAIPAVPPGFKDDTGDHHFVPAPCQVACPVGTDAPSYIAYIWEKKPQDAFEAITATNPFSSICGRVCDAPCEPACRRENSDGAVQIRNLKRYVMDQLGPSYHPEPAVVTRDQSIGIVGSGPAGLTAAHDLCVAGFTVDVYEMTDRAGGTMIWGIPEFRLPPGIIQEDIERLEHKCPGLQIHLNTPLGDGVSLETLKGRHDAVLLAIGSWWGKPMGIGESDDKRVVDGVSFLRRVNAGERPHLPETVVVIGGGDVAMDACRVAKRLPGCKTVKVIYRRGPEDIPARKIELHHAIKEDVEFIYNTLQMGLKTSADGLRLCCVRTEAGEPDEDGRRSPRVVEESEHEIECGLVIAAVGQKGECDELAAHNLMDSDRIKADFSTMGTTDPQVFAAGDGAFGGSTIVMAMHHGQRAAYYIKAYLDGIADPIPYRTPYRTRRVPVAQDLLWEKLPLEEPVFHGLGANPIKFPEIEDTYDEAVALREAARCYRCDAETGSADYSVLHREDLFSMARTNPLDVEKNRAMLQRRLQPRENPFPEGRWPSLDDIVFLPANLSRLVIDPYREACRIDISLGGETPSLQLPFLVSGFDSVPAQVQQSLGRALQATGTGYVGKNCVAADIVWIQWIDDESNINSAATGYVVPWSQAIQRLAERKHDTFTGIAVSSLEDID
;
A
#
# COMPACT_ATOMS: atom_id res chain seq x y z
N MET A 1 13.33 8.65 19.00
CA MET A 1 13.91 9.23 17.76
C MET A 1 12.81 10.04 17.09
N SER A 2 13.01 11.35 16.89
CA SER A 2 12.00 12.23 16.27
C SER A 2 11.67 11.71 14.85
N VAL A 3 10.38 11.71 14.47
CA VAL A 3 9.92 11.46 13.10
C VAL A 3 10.61 12.40 12.10
N TYR A 4 11.10 13.52 12.59
CA TYR A 4 11.77 14.58 11.82
C TYR A 4 13.29 14.53 11.87
N ASP A 5 13.87 13.45 12.37
CA ASP A 5 15.30 13.19 12.21
C ASP A 5 15.51 12.72 10.75
N LEU A 6 15.42 13.68 9.82
CA LEU A 6 15.49 13.47 8.37
C LEU A 6 16.82 12.85 7.94
N GLU A 7 17.87 13.00 8.74
CA GLU A 7 19.18 12.38 8.49
C GLU A 7 19.16 10.86 8.67
N ARG A 8 18.14 10.32 9.34
CA ARG A 8 17.97 8.89 9.60
C ARG A 8 16.83 8.22 8.85
N ILE A 9 16.10 8.97 8.04
CA ILE A 9 15.08 8.39 7.17
C ILE A 9 15.81 7.78 5.98
N ALA A 10 15.76 6.46 5.88
CA ALA A 10 16.52 5.64 4.93
C ALA A 10 16.10 5.79 3.46
N ILE A 11 15.55 6.92 3.07
CA ILE A 11 15.34 7.29 1.68
C ILE A 11 15.60 8.79 1.59
N PRO A 12 16.21 9.20 0.73
CA PRO A 12 16.94 9.00 -0.47
C PRO A 12 17.86 10.14 -0.86
N ALA A 13 18.40 10.82 0.03
CA ALA A 13 19.42 11.82 -0.32
C ALA A 13 20.83 11.19 -0.34
N VAL A 14 20.92 9.87 -0.18
CA VAL A 14 22.21 9.20 -0.09
C VAL A 14 22.65 8.78 -1.49
N PRO A 15 23.76 9.31 -2.02
CA PRO A 15 24.31 8.89 -3.30
C PRO A 15 24.59 7.38 -3.35
N PRO A 16 24.55 6.74 -4.52
CA PRO A 16 24.98 5.37 -4.68
C PRO A 16 26.36 5.15 -4.08
N GLY A 17 26.51 4.08 -3.28
CA GLY A 17 27.78 3.75 -2.63
C GLY A 17 28.08 4.53 -1.34
N PHE A 18 27.18 5.40 -0.87
CA PHE A 18 27.33 6.06 0.42
C PHE A 18 27.11 5.04 1.54
N LYS A 19 28.10 4.87 2.40
CA LYS A 19 27.95 4.19 3.68
C LYS A 19 27.72 5.27 4.71
N ASP A 20 26.68 5.10 5.55
CA ASP A 20 26.59 5.91 6.75
C ASP A 20 27.80 5.65 7.63
N ASP A 21 28.07 6.54 8.59
CA ASP A 21 29.21 6.42 9.50
C ASP A 21 29.17 5.14 10.37
N THR A 22 28.05 4.41 10.35
CA THR A 22 27.85 3.15 11.07
C THR A 22 28.16 1.93 10.22
N GLY A 23 28.41 2.10 8.91
CA GLY A 23 28.66 1.02 7.97
C GLY A 23 27.41 0.18 7.64
N ASP A 24 26.23 0.71 7.90
CA ASP A 24 24.98 0.01 7.72
C ASP A 24 24.59 -0.10 6.24
N HIS A 25 24.17 -1.29 5.83
CA HIS A 25 23.59 -1.50 4.52
C HIS A 25 22.17 -0.89 4.46
N HIS A 26 21.88 -0.13 3.39
CA HIS A 26 20.53 0.38 3.19
C HIS A 26 19.59 -0.76 2.80
N PHE A 27 18.53 -0.95 3.58
CA PHE A 27 17.43 -1.78 3.16
C PHE A 27 16.56 -1.05 2.12
N VAL A 28 16.09 -1.77 1.11
CA VAL A 28 15.07 -1.27 0.19
C VAL A 28 13.72 -1.40 0.87
N PRO A 29 12.90 -0.34 0.96
CA PRO A 29 11.57 -0.48 1.54
C PRO A 29 10.76 -1.51 0.78
N ALA A 30 10.10 -2.39 1.52
CA ALA A 30 9.23 -3.40 0.92
C ALA A 30 8.03 -2.76 0.20
N PRO A 31 7.44 -3.42 -0.83
CA PRO A 31 6.27 -2.89 -1.52
C PRO A 31 5.09 -2.56 -0.59
N CYS A 32 4.87 -3.37 0.45
CA CYS A 32 3.84 -3.11 1.45
C CYS A 32 4.11 -1.83 2.27
N GLN A 33 5.38 -1.53 2.56
CA GLN A 33 5.78 -0.30 3.26
C GLN A 33 5.59 0.93 2.35
N VAL A 34 6.00 0.82 1.09
CA VAL A 34 5.85 1.90 0.09
C VAL A 34 4.38 2.18 -0.23
N ALA A 35 3.54 1.16 -0.24
CA ALA A 35 2.11 1.32 -0.46
C ALA A 35 1.38 1.95 0.74
N CYS A 36 1.97 1.93 1.92
CA CYS A 36 1.40 2.55 3.10
C CYS A 36 1.58 4.09 3.02
N PRO A 37 0.50 4.89 2.98
CA PRO A 37 0.62 6.34 2.88
C PRO A 37 1.39 6.99 4.02
N VAL A 38 1.35 6.38 5.21
CA VAL A 38 2.07 6.85 6.42
C VAL A 38 3.39 6.13 6.66
N GLY A 39 3.82 5.28 5.72
CA GLY A 39 5.13 4.61 5.77
C GLY A 39 5.33 3.64 6.94
N THR A 40 4.27 3.00 7.46
CA THR A 40 4.41 2.02 8.55
C THR A 40 5.34 0.88 8.15
N ASP A 41 6.31 0.57 9.00
CA ASP A 41 7.34 -0.46 8.76
C ASP A 41 6.77 -1.87 8.96
N ALA A 42 5.96 -2.31 7.97
CA ALA A 42 5.29 -3.60 8.03
C ALA A 42 6.27 -4.80 8.11
N PRO A 43 7.34 -4.87 7.30
CA PRO A 43 8.26 -6.00 7.38
C PRO A 43 8.90 -6.16 8.76
N SER A 44 9.28 -5.05 9.41
CA SER A 44 9.92 -5.11 10.71
C SER A 44 8.97 -5.58 11.80
N TYR A 45 7.75 -5.03 11.91
CA TYR A 45 6.87 -5.50 12.96
C TYR A 45 6.38 -6.93 12.74
N ILE A 46 6.20 -7.37 11.49
CA ILE A 46 5.88 -8.77 11.19
C ILE A 46 7.03 -9.70 11.63
N ALA A 47 8.27 -9.31 11.35
CA ALA A 47 9.43 -10.06 11.81
C ALA A 47 9.54 -10.11 13.35
N TYR A 48 9.26 -9.00 14.02
CA TYR A 48 9.24 -8.97 15.48
C TYR A 48 8.12 -9.82 16.09
N ILE A 49 6.95 -9.91 15.45
CA ILE A 49 5.90 -10.87 15.85
C ILE A 49 6.46 -12.28 15.77
N TRP A 50 7.06 -12.65 14.63
CA TRP A 50 7.68 -13.97 14.44
C TRP A 50 8.76 -14.28 15.47
N GLU A 51 9.60 -13.29 15.82
CA GLU A 51 10.63 -13.43 16.83
C GLU A 51 10.11 -13.35 18.28
N LYS A 52 8.79 -13.23 18.48
CA LYS A 52 8.16 -13.08 19.82
C LYS A 52 8.68 -11.85 20.58
N LYS A 53 8.87 -10.75 19.86
CA LYS A 53 9.28 -9.44 20.39
C LYS A 53 8.15 -8.42 20.25
N PRO A 54 7.06 -8.56 21.02
CA PRO A 54 5.87 -7.73 20.81
C PRO A 54 6.12 -6.24 21.10
N GLN A 55 7.06 -5.91 22.01
CA GLN A 55 7.44 -4.53 22.30
C GLN A 55 8.08 -3.85 21.09
N ASP A 56 9.06 -4.52 20.46
CA ASP A 56 9.73 -4.01 19.26
C ASP A 56 8.75 -3.90 18.09
N ALA A 57 7.82 -4.86 17.97
CA ALA A 57 6.74 -4.80 16.98
C ALA A 57 5.84 -3.57 17.21
N PHE A 58 5.45 -3.31 18.44
CA PHE A 58 4.64 -2.15 18.82
C PHE A 58 5.34 -0.84 18.47
N GLU A 59 6.61 -0.69 18.82
CA GLU A 59 7.41 0.49 18.48
C GLU A 59 7.56 0.70 16.98
N ALA A 60 7.72 -0.40 16.21
CA ALA A 60 7.79 -0.32 14.75
C ALA A 60 6.46 0.16 14.14
N ILE A 61 5.33 -0.30 14.68
CA ILE A 61 3.99 0.08 14.24
C ILE A 61 3.71 1.57 14.54
N THR A 62 3.97 1.99 15.78
CA THR A 62 3.59 3.35 16.25
C THR A 62 4.57 4.45 15.82
N ALA A 63 5.73 4.08 15.28
CA ALA A 63 6.76 5.02 14.88
C ALA A 63 6.32 6.08 13.85
N THR A 64 5.38 5.76 12.98
CA THR A 64 4.85 6.66 11.94
C THR A 64 3.33 6.74 11.94
N ASN A 65 2.66 5.95 12.79
CA ASN A 65 1.21 5.80 12.78
C ASN A 65 0.65 6.01 14.20
N PRO A 66 0.17 7.21 14.56
CA PRO A 66 -0.39 7.46 15.89
C PRO A 66 -1.72 6.74 16.16
N PHE A 67 -2.46 6.34 15.11
CA PHE A 67 -3.76 5.66 15.20
C PHE A 67 -3.67 4.18 14.82
N SER A 68 -2.73 3.49 15.41
CA SER A 68 -2.40 2.13 15.03
C SER A 68 -3.45 1.11 15.46
N SER A 69 -4.13 1.30 16.59
CA SER A 69 -5.23 0.43 17.05
C SER A 69 -6.45 0.57 16.14
N ILE A 70 -6.77 1.82 15.76
CA ILE A 70 -7.82 2.15 14.77
C ILE A 70 -7.49 1.52 13.42
N CYS A 71 -6.26 1.75 12.92
CA CYS A 71 -5.82 1.20 11.63
C CYS A 71 -5.77 -0.32 11.62
N GLY A 72 -5.55 -0.98 12.74
CA GLY A 72 -5.61 -2.44 12.87
C GLY A 72 -7.01 -3.00 12.55
N ARG A 73 -8.05 -2.19 12.72
CA ARG A 73 -9.46 -2.58 12.49
C ARG A 73 -10.03 -2.11 11.17
N VAL A 74 -9.82 -0.83 10.83
CA VAL A 74 -10.58 -0.19 9.74
C VAL A 74 -9.74 0.42 8.63
N CYS A 75 -8.42 0.20 8.64
CA CYS A 75 -7.58 0.58 7.50
C CYS A 75 -8.00 -0.18 6.24
N ASP A 76 -8.01 0.50 5.10
CA ASP A 76 -8.20 -0.09 3.77
C ASP A 76 -7.05 -0.99 3.33
N ALA A 77 -5.96 -1.01 4.12
CA ALA A 77 -4.79 -1.86 3.98
C ALA A 77 -4.19 -1.90 2.57
N PRO A 78 -3.80 -0.76 1.97
CA PRO A 78 -3.20 -0.75 0.63
C PRO A 78 -1.88 -1.52 0.56
N CYS A 79 -1.30 -1.86 1.70
CA CYS A 79 -0.12 -2.71 1.83
C CYS A 79 -0.39 -4.19 1.46
N GLU A 80 -1.63 -4.67 1.62
CA GLU A 80 -1.98 -6.07 1.31
C GLU A 80 -2.04 -6.33 -0.20
N PRO A 81 -2.76 -5.57 -1.04
CA PRO A 81 -2.67 -5.71 -2.49
C PRO A 81 -1.28 -5.48 -3.06
N ALA A 82 -0.42 -4.71 -2.36
CA ALA A 82 0.96 -4.50 -2.76
C ALA A 82 1.91 -5.60 -2.29
N CYS A 83 1.46 -6.51 -1.44
CA CYS A 83 2.26 -7.63 -0.97
C CYS A 83 2.61 -8.56 -2.13
N ARG A 84 3.89 -8.91 -2.27
CA ARG A 84 4.33 -9.83 -3.33
C ARG A 84 3.65 -11.20 -3.25
N ARG A 85 3.20 -11.59 -2.07
CA ARG A 85 2.51 -12.85 -1.85
C ARG A 85 1.07 -12.86 -2.39
N GLU A 86 0.46 -11.70 -2.64
CA GLU A 86 -0.91 -11.57 -3.15
C GLU A 86 -1.15 -12.42 -4.42
N ASN A 87 -0.17 -12.48 -5.30
CA ASN A 87 -0.28 -13.21 -6.56
C ASN A 87 0.11 -14.70 -6.48
N SER A 88 0.45 -15.18 -5.28
CA SER A 88 0.84 -16.57 -5.03
C SER A 88 -0.30 -17.33 -4.33
N ASP A 89 -0.44 -17.11 -3.04
CA ASP A 89 -1.39 -17.80 -2.16
C ASP A 89 -2.14 -16.83 -1.23
N GLY A 90 -2.21 -15.57 -1.62
CA GLY A 90 -2.84 -14.47 -0.91
C GLY A 90 -1.86 -13.64 -0.09
N ALA A 91 -2.13 -12.33 0.01
CA ALA A 91 -1.33 -11.40 0.78
C ALA A 91 -1.19 -11.84 2.24
N VAL A 92 -0.08 -11.44 2.87
CA VAL A 92 0.01 -11.50 4.33
C VAL A 92 -1.05 -10.56 4.92
N GLN A 93 -1.76 -11.02 5.94
CA GLN A 93 -2.82 -10.26 6.65
C GLN A 93 -2.19 -9.18 7.55
N ILE A 94 -1.60 -8.19 6.91
CA ILE A 94 -0.76 -7.15 7.52
C ILE A 94 -1.56 -6.33 8.54
N ARG A 95 -2.81 -5.98 8.19
CA ARG A 95 -3.74 -5.25 9.08
C ARG A 95 -4.04 -6.05 10.35
N ASN A 96 -4.34 -7.33 10.20
CA ASN A 96 -4.71 -8.20 11.32
C ASN A 96 -3.52 -8.49 12.24
N LEU A 97 -2.32 -8.63 11.70
CA LEU A 97 -1.08 -8.73 12.49
C LEU A 97 -0.81 -7.44 13.28
N LYS A 98 -1.06 -6.26 12.68
CA LYS A 98 -1.01 -4.99 13.41
C LYS A 98 -2.02 -4.98 14.56
N ARG A 99 -3.28 -5.36 14.29
CA ARG A 99 -4.33 -5.45 15.31
C ARG A 99 -3.91 -6.35 16.46
N TYR A 100 -3.35 -7.52 16.17
CA TYR A 100 -2.87 -8.46 17.19
C TYR A 100 -1.90 -7.78 18.18
N VAL A 101 -0.89 -7.06 17.69
CA VAL A 101 0.08 -6.37 18.55
C VAL A 101 -0.58 -5.25 19.35
N MET A 102 -1.45 -4.46 18.70
CA MET A 102 -2.11 -3.31 19.35
C MET A 102 -3.10 -3.75 20.42
N ASP A 103 -3.84 -4.84 20.22
CA ASP A 103 -4.78 -5.36 21.23
C ASP A 103 -4.05 -5.94 22.46
N GLN A 104 -2.82 -6.43 22.31
CA GLN A 104 -2.03 -6.94 23.42
C GLN A 104 -1.36 -5.83 24.25
N LEU A 105 -0.77 -4.85 23.60
CA LEU A 105 0.10 -3.88 24.25
C LEU A 105 -0.47 -2.46 24.29
N GLY A 106 -1.36 -2.11 23.35
CA GLY A 106 -1.88 -0.76 23.22
C GLY A 106 -2.45 -0.16 24.50
N PRO A 107 -3.28 -0.87 25.26
CA PRO A 107 -3.88 -0.35 26.48
C PRO A 107 -2.88 -0.05 27.61
N SER A 108 -1.72 -0.70 27.62
CA SER A 108 -0.72 -0.59 28.68
C SER A 108 0.51 0.24 28.29
N TYR A 109 0.61 0.67 27.04
CA TYR A 109 1.80 1.37 26.57
C TYR A 109 1.66 2.90 26.67
N HIS A 110 2.63 3.49 27.33
CA HIS A 110 2.76 4.94 27.45
C HIS A 110 4.05 5.37 26.73
N PRO A 111 3.95 6.07 25.58
CA PRO A 111 5.12 6.53 24.84
C PRO A 111 5.84 7.64 25.63
N GLU A 112 7.17 7.72 25.47
CA GLU A 112 7.94 8.84 26.02
C GLU A 112 7.37 10.18 25.53
N PRO A 113 7.02 11.13 26.41
CA PRO A 113 6.46 12.40 26.02
C PRO A 113 7.40 13.23 25.16
N ALA A 114 6.86 13.92 24.18
CA ALA A 114 7.60 14.91 23.39
C ALA A 114 7.90 16.16 24.22
N VAL A 115 9.02 16.80 23.95
CA VAL A 115 9.43 18.02 24.65
C VAL A 115 9.07 19.23 23.82
N VAL A 116 8.35 20.19 24.42
CA VAL A 116 8.09 21.50 23.80
C VAL A 116 9.41 22.29 23.77
N THR A 117 9.87 22.65 22.58
CA THR A 117 11.17 23.34 22.39
C THR A 117 11.03 24.62 21.57
N ARG A 118 9.82 24.97 21.14
CA ARG A 118 9.52 26.12 20.28
C ARG A 118 8.49 27.03 20.93
N ASP A 119 8.62 28.32 20.70
CA ASP A 119 7.68 29.34 21.21
C ASP A 119 6.44 29.49 20.30
N GLN A 120 6.53 29.03 19.04
CA GLN A 120 5.43 29.13 18.08
C GLN A 120 4.31 28.14 18.40
N SER A 121 3.07 28.56 18.12
CA SER A 121 1.87 27.77 18.32
C SER A 121 1.09 27.57 17.03
N ILE A 122 0.39 26.46 16.92
CA ILE A 122 -0.44 26.11 15.76
C ILE A 122 -1.88 25.86 16.21
N GLY A 123 -2.84 26.51 15.52
CA GLY A 123 -4.26 26.21 15.67
C GLY A 123 -4.72 25.22 14.61
N ILE A 124 -5.38 24.14 15.01
CA ILE A 124 -5.95 23.13 14.10
C ILE A 124 -7.46 23.11 14.26
N VAL A 125 -8.20 23.21 13.17
CA VAL A 125 -9.66 23.10 13.15
C VAL A 125 -10.07 21.71 12.70
N GLY A 126 -10.64 20.94 13.61
CA GLY A 126 -11.11 19.58 13.41
C GLY A 126 -10.16 18.51 13.98
N SER A 127 -10.72 17.62 14.80
CA SER A 127 -10.04 16.54 15.49
C SER A 127 -10.18 15.19 14.76
N GLY A 128 -10.40 15.20 13.45
CA GLY A 128 -10.38 13.99 12.62
C GLY A 128 -8.96 13.44 12.42
N PRO A 129 -8.81 12.33 11.68
CA PRO A 129 -7.50 11.68 11.49
C PRO A 129 -6.43 12.61 10.90
N ALA A 130 -6.80 13.53 9.99
CA ALA A 130 -5.85 14.49 9.43
C ALA A 130 -5.37 15.51 10.48
N GLY A 131 -6.29 16.11 11.22
CA GLY A 131 -5.96 17.14 12.24
C GLY A 131 -5.15 16.56 13.39
N LEU A 132 -5.56 15.42 13.95
CA LEU A 132 -4.84 14.81 15.07
C LEU A 132 -3.48 14.22 14.65
N THR A 133 -3.33 13.72 13.42
CA THR A 133 -2.00 13.31 12.92
C THR A 133 -1.08 14.51 12.76
N ALA A 134 -1.59 15.63 12.21
CA ALA A 134 -0.80 16.86 12.13
C ALA A 134 -0.42 17.38 13.53
N ALA A 135 -1.35 17.35 14.48
CA ALA A 135 -1.09 17.71 15.88
C ALA A 135 0.03 16.86 16.49
N HIS A 136 -0.04 15.52 16.31
CA HIS A 136 1.01 14.61 16.75
C HIS A 136 2.38 15.03 16.21
N ASP A 137 2.48 15.18 14.89
CA ASP A 137 3.75 15.43 14.23
C ASP A 137 4.33 16.80 14.59
N LEU A 138 3.48 17.83 14.70
CA LEU A 138 3.89 19.17 15.14
C LEU A 138 4.34 19.19 16.61
N CYS A 139 3.62 18.49 17.50
CA CYS A 139 4.04 18.34 18.89
C CYS A 139 5.38 17.61 19.03
N VAL A 140 5.58 16.53 18.24
CA VAL A 140 6.86 15.82 18.20
C VAL A 140 7.98 16.72 17.66
N ALA A 141 7.65 17.66 16.76
CA ALA A 141 8.59 18.69 16.30
C ALA A 141 8.85 19.82 17.31
N GLY A 142 8.23 19.79 18.48
CA GLY A 142 8.46 20.70 19.59
C GLY A 142 7.53 21.91 19.67
N PHE A 143 6.48 21.97 18.85
CA PHE A 143 5.49 23.04 18.88
C PHE A 143 4.40 22.81 19.93
N THR A 144 3.70 23.87 20.32
CA THR A 144 2.41 23.80 21.01
C THR A 144 1.28 23.81 19.99
N VAL A 145 0.24 23.00 20.23
CA VAL A 145 -0.86 22.79 19.29
C VAL A 145 -2.21 22.86 20.02
N ASP A 146 -3.11 23.70 19.53
CA ASP A 146 -4.50 23.78 19.97
C ASP A 146 -5.42 23.22 18.89
N VAL A 147 -6.19 22.17 19.21
CA VAL A 147 -7.17 21.58 18.29
C VAL A 147 -8.57 22.04 18.68
N TYR A 148 -9.29 22.61 17.74
CA TYR A 148 -10.66 23.11 17.92
C TYR A 148 -11.64 22.15 17.26
N GLU A 149 -12.43 21.47 18.09
CA GLU A 149 -13.40 20.45 17.67
C GLU A 149 -14.83 20.94 17.92
N MET A 150 -15.68 20.84 16.90
CA MET A 150 -17.06 21.32 16.99
C MET A 150 -17.97 20.44 17.84
N THR A 151 -17.62 19.18 18.02
CA THR A 151 -18.41 18.20 18.76
C THR A 151 -17.91 18.01 20.20
N ASP A 152 -18.64 17.22 20.97
CA ASP A 152 -18.31 16.88 22.35
C ASP A 152 -17.28 15.75 22.49
N ARG A 153 -16.82 15.19 21.36
CA ARG A 153 -15.84 14.08 21.32
C ARG A 153 -14.86 14.27 20.18
N ALA A 154 -13.58 14.06 20.47
CA ALA A 154 -12.54 14.05 19.45
C ALA A 154 -12.58 12.75 18.62
N GLY A 155 -12.07 12.79 17.38
CA GLY A 155 -11.97 11.64 16.48
C GLY A 155 -12.65 11.83 15.12
N GLY A 156 -13.44 12.90 14.94
CA GLY A 156 -14.09 13.19 13.65
C GLY A 156 -14.93 12.01 13.13
N THR A 157 -14.80 11.69 11.84
CA THR A 157 -15.57 10.58 11.24
C THR A 157 -15.20 9.20 11.79
N MET A 158 -14.07 9.02 12.45
CA MET A 158 -13.74 7.75 13.12
C MET A 158 -14.78 7.41 14.18
N ILE A 159 -15.18 8.38 14.99
CA ILE A 159 -16.17 8.17 16.06
C ILE A 159 -17.62 8.44 15.61
N TRP A 160 -17.83 9.35 14.66
CA TRP A 160 -19.18 9.75 14.25
C TRP A 160 -19.70 9.03 13.01
N GLY A 161 -18.81 8.47 12.16
CA GLY A 161 -19.16 7.85 10.89
C GLY A 161 -19.01 6.33 10.87
N ILE A 162 -17.96 5.80 11.48
CA ILE A 162 -17.69 4.35 11.47
C ILE A 162 -18.53 3.67 12.54
N PRO A 163 -19.29 2.60 12.21
CA PRO A 163 -20.11 1.90 13.20
C PRO A 163 -19.29 1.20 14.28
N GLU A 164 -19.83 1.19 15.52
CA GLU A 164 -19.21 0.58 16.70
C GLU A 164 -18.79 -0.88 16.50
N PHE A 165 -19.54 -1.65 15.71
CA PHE A 165 -19.22 -3.06 15.44
C PHE A 165 -17.98 -3.25 14.54
N ARG A 166 -17.52 -2.19 13.84
CA ARG A 166 -16.27 -2.19 13.08
C ARG A 166 -15.14 -1.52 13.87
N LEU A 167 -15.47 -0.48 14.61
CA LEU A 167 -14.51 0.32 15.38
C LEU A 167 -15.13 0.70 16.72
N PRO A 168 -14.91 -0.07 17.78
CA PRO A 168 -15.40 0.25 19.10
C PRO A 168 -14.91 1.61 19.58
N PRO A 169 -15.77 2.48 20.17
CA PRO A 169 -15.37 3.80 20.64
C PRO A 169 -14.21 3.81 21.63
N GLY A 170 -14.09 2.77 22.46
CA GLY A 170 -12.97 2.62 23.40
C GLY A 170 -11.61 2.58 22.71
N ILE A 171 -11.52 1.94 21.53
CA ILE A 171 -10.28 1.86 20.74
C ILE A 171 -9.86 3.23 20.21
N ILE A 172 -10.84 4.07 19.84
CA ILE A 172 -10.57 5.44 19.39
C ILE A 172 -10.05 6.25 20.56
N GLN A 173 -10.69 6.13 21.71
CA GLN A 173 -10.30 6.83 22.93
C GLN A 173 -8.88 6.45 23.37
N GLU A 174 -8.54 5.17 23.35
CA GLU A 174 -7.19 4.68 23.69
C GLU A 174 -6.10 5.27 22.78
N ASP A 175 -6.32 5.34 21.48
CA ASP A 175 -5.35 5.93 20.55
C ASP A 175 -5.22 7.46 20.78
N ILE A 176 -6.32 8.15 21.08
CA ILE A 176 -6.30 9.60 21.39
C ILE A 176 -5.59 9.85 22.72
N GLU A 177 -5.88 9.09 23.78
CA GLU A 177 -5.21 9.23 25.09
C GLU A 177 -3.70 8.97 24.97
N ARG A 178 -3.31 8.01 24.15
CA ARG A 178 -1.89 7.74 23.86
C ARG A 178 -1.24 8.92 23.13
N LEU A 179 -1.98 9.56 22.21
CA LEU A 179 -1.53 10.76 21.50
C LEU A 179 -1.38 11.92 22.46
N GLU A 180 -2.36 12.19 23.35
CA GLU A 180 -2.29 13.24 24.37
C GLU A 180 -1.12 13.01 25.34
N HIS A 181 -0.91 11.77 25.77
CA HIS A 181 0.25 11.42 26.58
C HIS A 181 1.58 11.68 25.87
N LYS A 182 1.66 11.34 24.57
CA LYS A 182 2.83 11.63 23.74
C LYS A 182 3.08 13.11 23.55
N CYS A 183 2.05 13.91 23.56
CA CYS A 183 2.03 15.32 23.15
C CYS A 183 1.61 16.25 24.29
N PRO A 184 2.45 16.50 25.33
CA PRO A 184 2.09 17.40 26.45
C PRO A 184 1.77 18.84 26.02
N GLY A 185 2.24 19.27 24.84
CA GLY A 185 1.93 20.59 24.24
C GLY A 185 0.63 20.62 23.46
N LEU A 186 -0.17 19.55 23.45
CA LEU A 186 -1.47 19.48 22.79
C LEU A 186 -2.59 19.87 23.74
N GLN A 187 -3.51 20.73 23.27
CA GLN A 187 -4.80 20.99 23.91
C GLN A 187 -5.93 20.76 22.92
N ILE A 188 -6.99 20.04 23.34
CA ILE A 188 -8.17 19.80 22.51
C ILE A 188 -9.36 20.56 23.12
N HIS A 189 -9.89 21.53 22.38
CA HIS A 189 -11.02 22.35 22.73
C HIS A 189 -12.29 21.80 22.10
N LEU A 190 -13.03 20.98 22.84
CA LEU A 190 -14.31 20.42 22.40
C LEU A 190 -15.42 21.48 22.39
N ASN A 191 -16.52 21.21 21.68
CA ASN A 191 -17.67 22.14 21.55
C ASN A 191 -17.28 23.55 21.08
N THR A 192 -16.25 23.63 20.22
CA THR A 192 -15.72 24.92 19.73
C THR A 192 -15.75 24.92 18.19
N PRO A 193 -16.93 25.07 17.56
CA PRO A 193 -17.06 25.14 16.12
C PRO A 193 -16.42 26.40 15.53
N LEU A 194 -15.85 26.27 14.33
CA LEU A 194 -15.38 27.40 13.55
C LEU A 194 -16.58 28.27 13.12
N GLY A 195 -16.50 29.57 13.30
CA GLY A 195 -17.56 30.54 13.08
C GLY A 195 -18.30 30.85 14.39
N ASP A 196 -19.11 29.93 14.88
CA ASP A 196 -19.95 30.16 16.07
C ASP A 196 -19.16 30.12 17.39
N GLY A 197 -18.12 29.29 17.48
CA GLY A 197 -17.30 29.16 18.71
C GLY A 197 -16.01 29.98 18.66
N VAL A 198 -15.31 29.92 17.54
CA VAL A 198 -14.08 30.67 17.29
C VAL A 198 -14.01 31.11 15.84
N SER A 199 -13.68 32.36 15.55
CA SER A 199 -13.53 32.85 14.18
C SER A 199 -12.13 32.55 13.63
N LEU A 200 -11.99 32.48 12.31
CA LEU A 200 -10.71 32.30 11.64
C LEU A 200 -9.72 33.41 11.99
N GLU A 201 -10.19 34.68 12.03
CA GLU A 201 -9.35 35.81 12.41
C GLU A 201 -8.85 35.71 13.85
N THR A 202 -9.67 35.18 14.76
CA THR A 202 -9.25 34.93 16.16
C THR A 202 -8.13 33.86 16.19
N LEU A 203 -8.26 32.80 15.40
CA LEU A 203 -7.25 31.76 15.33
C LEU A 203 -5.93 32.29 14.75
N LYS A 204 -5.98 33.07 13.67
CA LYS A 204 -4.80 33.72 13.06
C LYS A 204 -4.13 34.72 14.02
N GLY A 205 -4.90 35.37 14.87
CA GLY A 205 -4.35 36.29 15.89
C GLY A 205 -3.73 35.58 17.09
N ARG A 206 -4.09 34.34 17.35
CA ARG A 206 -3.58 33.52 18.48
C ARG A 206 -2.42 32.62 18.14
N HIS A 207 -2.37 32.17 16.89
CA HIS A 207 -1.43 31.13 16.42
C HIS A 207 -0.58 31.66 15.28
N ASP A 208 0.62 31.13 15.16
CA ASP A 208 1.56 31.45 14.09
C ASP A 208 1.20 30.78 12.76
N ALA A 209 0.44 29.69 12.80
CA ALA A 209 -0.16 29.02 11.64
C ALA A 209 -1.49 28.38 12.01
N VAL A 210 -2.39 28.24 11.03
CA VAL A 210 -3.71 27.60 11.19
C VAL A 210 -3.84 26.46 10.18
N LEU A 211 -4.25 25.28 10.64
CA LEU A 211 -4.59 24.14 9.78
C LEU A 211 -6.10 23.89 9.80
N LEU A 212 -6.71 23.87 8.62
CA LEU A 212 -8.11 23.53 8.41
C LEU A 212 -8.24 22.04 8.07
N ALA A 213 -8.74 21.22 8.98
CA ALA A 213 -8.96 19.79 8.84
C ALA A 213 -10.42 19.40 9.12
N ILE A 214 -11.36 20.22 8.59
CA ILE A 214 -12.80 20.15 8.87
C ILE A 214 -13.51 18.88 8.36
N GLY A 215 -12.86 18.12 7.47
CA GLY A 215 -13.44 16.90 6.88
C GLY A 215 -14.66 17.16 5.98
N SER A 216 -15.37 16.09 5.65
CA SER A 216 -16.62 16.13 4.85
C SER A 216 -17.79 15.66 5.73
N TRP A 217 -18.42 16.62 6.41
CA TRP A 217 -19.37 16.35 7.50
C TRP A 217 -20.83 16.20 7.04
N TRP A 218 -21.17 16.66 5.83
CA TRP A 218 -22.53 16.70 5.34
C TRP A 218 -22.74 15.73 4.16
N GLY A 219 -23.89 15.05 4.14
CA GLY A 219 -24.28 14.25 2.97
C GLY A 219 -24.66 15.13 1.78
N LYS A 220 -24.34 14.67 0.56
CA LYS A 220 -24.84 15.30 -0.67
C LYS A 220 -26.28 14.90 -0.91
N PRO A 221 -27.12 15.82 -1.44
CA PRO A 221 -28.48 15.52 -1.84
C PRO A 221 -28.53 14.53 -3.01
N MET A 222 -29.62 13.75 -3.11
CA MET A 222 -29.81 12.79 -4.19
C MET A 222 -30.13 13.46 -5.55
N GLY A 223 -30.61 14.71 -5.53
CA GLY A 223 -30.97 15.45 -6.75
C GLY A 223 -32.27 15.00 -7.45
N ILE A 224 -33.16 14.30 -6.74
CA ILE A 224 -34.41 13.75 -7.28
C ILE A 224 -35.68 14.42 -6.75
N GLY A 225 -35.58 15.69 -6.33
CA GLY A 225 -36.68 16.41 -5.71
C GLY A 225 -36.94 15.88 -4.29
N GLU A 226 -35.90 16.01 -3.46
CA GLU A 226 -35.99 15.61 -2.05
C GLU A 226 -37.11 16.34 -1.38
N SER A 227 -38.02 15.56 -0.85
CA SER A 227 -39.08 16.07 0.00
C SER A 227 -38.54 16.27 1.41
N ASP A 228 -39.12 17.21 2.18
CA ASP A 228 -38.91 17.32 3.63
C ASP A 228 -39.43 16.09 4.38
N ASP A 229 -39.57 14.96 3.69
CA ASP A 229 -40.05 13.71 4.26
C ASP A 229 -38.97 13.11 5.17
N LYS A 230 -39.27 13.03 6.45
CA LYS A 230 -38.37 12.47 7.49
C LYS A 230 -37.99 11.00 7.25
N ARG A 231 -38.63 10.32 6.31
CA ARG A 231 -38.30 8.96 5.85
C ARG A 231 -37.20 8.93 4.78
N VAL A 232 -36.68 10.11 4.42
CA VAL A 232 -35.50 10.25 3.56
C VAL A 232 -34.41 10.91 4.38
N VAL A 233 -33.32 10.18 4.60
CA VAL A 233 -32.21 10.65 5.44
C VAL A 233 -30.89 10.51 4.69
N ASP A 234 -29.94 11.40 4.92
CA ASP A 234 -28.59 11.19 4.41
C ASP A 234 -27.82 10.18 5.28
N GLY A 235 -26.94 9.42 4.63
CA GLY A 235 -26.23 8.31 5.27
C GLY A 235 -25.28 8.77 6.38
N VAL A 236 -24.67 9.96 6.24
CA VAL A 236 -23.76 10.51 7.26
C VAL A 236 -24.52 10.88 8.53
N SER A 237 -25.63 11.60 8.39
CA SER A 237 -26.49 11.95 9.53
C SER A 237 -27.11 10.73 10.19
N PHE A 238 -27.49 9.73 9.41
CA PHE A 238 -27.99 8.44 9.93
C PHE A 238 -26.94 7.75 10.80
N LEU A 239 -25.72 7.58 10.30
CA LEU A 239 -24.62 6.95 11.04
C LEU A 239 -24.26 7.74 12.28
N ARG A 240 -24.17 9.07 12.17
CA ARG A 240 -23.87 9.96 13.30
C ARG A 240 -24.87 9.84 14.44
N ARG A 241 -26.17 9.79 14.14
CA ARG A 241 -27.22 9.62 15.15
C ARG A 241 -27.10 8.26 15.85
N VAL A 242 -26.84 7.20 15.10
CA VAL A 242 -26.66 5.87 15.67
C VAL A 242 -25.41 5.80 16.54
N ASN A 243 -24.30 6.38 16.09
CA ASN A 243 -23.05 6.46 16.87
C ASN A 243 -23.15 7.43 18.07
N ALA A 244 -24.11 8.37 18.05
CA ALA A 244 -24.49 9.14 19.22
C ALA A 244 -25.29 8.35 20.28
N GLY A 245 -25.59 7.09 19.99
CA GLY A 245 -26.32 6.17 20.89
C GLY A 245 -27.79 5.98 20.56
N GLU A 246 -28.32 6.63 19.51
CA GLU A 246 -29.71 6.38 19.10
C GLU A 246 -29.87 4.96 18.56
N ARG A 247 -30.98 4.34 18.91
CA ARG A 247 -31.37 3.00 18.39
C ARG A 247 -32.79 3.06 17.86
N PRO A 248 -33.03 3.81 16.74
CA PRO A 248 -34.39 4.01 16.21
C PRO A 248 -35.00 2.68 15.76
N HIS A 249 -36.31 2.58 15.91
CA HIS A 249 -37.09 1.51 15.32
C HIS A 249 -37.28 1.83 13.83
N LEU A 250 -36.77 0.97 12.95
CA LEU A 250 -36.85 1.14 11.50
C LEU A 250 -38.07 0.43 10.93
N PRO A 251 -38.55 0.85 9.76
CA PRO A 251 -39.55 0.09 9.01
C PRO A 251 -38.96 -1.23 8.51
N GLU A 252 -39.84 -2.18 8.13
CA GLU A 252 -39.42 -3.51 7.68
C GLU A 252 -38.45 -3.50 6.49
N THR A 253 -38.66 -2.59 5.55
CA THR A 253 -37.82 -2.47 4.34
C THR A 253 -37.11 -1.11 4.33
N VAL A 254 -35.80 -1.14 4.27
CA VAL A 254 -34.91 0.02 4.14
C VAL A 254 -34.16 -0.06 2.82
N VAL A 255 -34.13 1.05 2.09
CA VAL A 255 -33.34 1.19 0.86
C VAL A 255 -32.18 2.13 1.12
N VAL A 256 -30.96 1.70 0.79
CA VAL A 256 -29.76 2.52 0.80
C VAL A 256 -29.32 2.80 -0.63
N ILE A 257 -29.08 4.06 -0.95
CA ILE A 257 -28.68 4.49 -2.29
C ILE A 257 -27.21 4.87 -2.28
N GLY A 258 -26.39 4.15 -3.03
CA GLY A 258 -24.96 4.37 -3.15
C GLY A 258 -24.15 3.09 -3.10
N GLY A 259 -22.86 3.20 -3.41
CA GLY A 259 -21.95 2.05 -3.47
C GLY A 259 -20.61 2.26 -2.76
N GLY A 260 -20.46 3.35 -2.00
CA GLY A 260 -19.25 3.63 -1.21
C GLY A 260 -19.31 3.07 0.20
N ASP A 261 -18.24 3.27 0.98
CA ASP A 261 -18.13 2.76 2.36
C ASP A 261 -19.26 3.26 3.27
N VAL A 262 -19.73 4.50 3.11
CA VAL A 262 -20.89 5.04 3.85
C VAL A 262 -22.16 4.22 3.57
N ALA A 263 -22.36 3.77 2.33
CA ALA A 263 -23.50 2.91 2.00
C ALA A 263 -23.37 1.54 2.65
N MET A 264 -22.16 0.96 2.67
CA MET A 264 -21.89 -0.32 3.36
C MET A 264 -22.13 -0.21 4.86
N ASP A 265 -21.65 0.86 5.48
CA ASP A 265 -21.86 1.11 6.90
C ASP A 265 -23.35 1.35 7.23
N ALA A 266 -24.03 2.17 6.44
CA ALA A 266 -25.45 2.47 6.65
C ALA A 266 -26.35 1.23 6.49
N CYS A 267 -26.13 0.40 5.46
CA CYS A 267 -26.93 -0.80 5.27
C CYS A 267 -26.71 -1.85 6.39
N ARG A 268 -25.48 -2.01 6.85
CA ARG A 268 -25.13 -2.93 7.93
C ARG A 268 -25.63 -2.44 9.29
N VAL A 269 -25.61 -1.12 9.53
CA VAL A 269 -26.25 -0.50 10.70
C VAL A 269 -27.77 -0.71 10.66
N ALA A 270 -28.41 -0.43 9.53
CA ALA A 270 -29.85 -0.64 9.39
C ALA A 270 -30.26 -2.10 9.67
N LYS A 271 -29.47 -3.07 9.20
CA LYS A 271 -29.70 -4.50 9.45
C LYS A 271 -29.67 -4.89 10.93
N ARG A 272 -28.97 -4.11 11.78
CA ARG A 272 -28.85 -4.34 13.23
C ARG A 272 -29.90 -3.64 14.06
N LEU A 273 -30.62 -2.68 13.48
CA LEU A 273 -31.61 -1.89 14.21
C LEU A 273 -32.97 -2.59 14.28
N PRO A 274 -33.76 -2.36 15.35
CA PRO A 274 -35.03 -3.03 15.53
C PRO A 274 -36.05 -2.64 14.46
N GLY A 275 -36.89 -3.59 14.07
CA GLY A 275 -37.93 -3.42 13.05
C GLY A 275 -37.50 -3.73 11.63
N CYS A 276 -36.22 -3.53 11.28
CA CYS A 276 -35.71 -3.79 9.94
C CYS A 276 -35.59 -5.30 9.67
N LYS A 277 -36.20 -5.75 8.58
CA LYS A 277 -36.12 -7.14 8.10
C LYS A 277 -35.29 -7.23 6.84
N THR A 278 -35.52 -6.30 5.90
CA THR A 278 -34.90 -6.30 4.59
C THR A 278 -34.16 -4.98 4.35
N VAL A 279 -32.90 -5.09 3.95
CA VAL A 279 -32.09 -3.94 3.51
C VAL A 279 -31.69 -4.17 2.06
N LYS A 280 -31.99 -3.20 1.20
CA LYS A 280 -31.64 -3.19 -0.23
C LYS A 280 -30.68 -2.06 -0.51
N VAL A 281 -29.56 -2.36 -1.16
CA VAL A 281 -28.61 -1.34 -1.63
C VAL A 281 -28.79 -1.18 -3.14
N ILE A 282 -29.10 0.03 -3.56
CA ILE A 282 -29.24 0.38 -4.97
C ILE A 282 -27.98 1.05 -5.46
N TYR A 283 -27.40 0.52 -6.53
CA TYR A 283 -26.20 1.07 -7.13
C TYR A 283 -26.33 1.22 -8.63
N ARG A 284 -25.98 2.41 -9.15
CA ARG A 284 -26.19 2.80 -10.55
C ARG A 284 -25.23 2.17 -11.56
N ARG A 285 -24.23 1.39 -11.12
CA ARG A 285 -23.24 0.68 -11.96
C ARG A 285 -23.25 -0.82 -11.63
N GLY A 286 -22.42 -1.58 -12.32
CA GLY A 286 -22.25 -3.01 -12.08
C GLY A 286 -21.49 -3.31 -10.77
N PRO A 287 -21.47 -4.58 -10.35
CA PRO A 287 -20.77 -5.01 -9.14
C PRO A 287 -19.26 -4.78 -9.21
N GLU A 288 -18.67 -4.81 -10.39
CA GLU A 288 -17.25 -4.55 -10.64
C GLU A 288 -16.85 -3.08 -10.48
N ASP A 289 -17.81 -2.15 -10.60
CA ASP A 289 -17.58 -0.71 -10.50
C ASP A 289 -17.91 -0.15 -9.10
N ILE A 290 -18.27 -1.02 -8.14
CA ILE A 290 -18.59 -0.57 -6.78
C ILE A 290 -17.33 -0.06 -6.06
N PRO A 291 -17.33 1.20 -5.55
CA PRO A 291 -16.13 1.78 -4.96
C PRO A 291 -15.88 1.35 -3.51
N ALA A 292 -16.83 0.70 -2.84
CA ALA A 292 -16.66 0.20 -1.50
C ALA A 292 -15.54 -0.85 -1.44
N ARG A 293 -14.87 -0.91 -0.30
CA ARG A 293 -13.85 -1.93 -0.04
C ARG A 293 -14.44 -3.33 -0.17
N LYS A 294 -13.70 -4.21 -0.86
CA LYS A 294 -14.17 -5.58 -1.15
C LYS A 294 -14.56 -6.35 0.11
N ILE A 295 -13.82 -6.16 1.20
CA ILE A 295 -14.10 -6.82 2.49
C ILE A 295 -15.45 -6.35 3.06
N GLU A 296 -15.74 -5.04 3.01
CA GLU A 296 -17.00 -4.49 3.53
C GLU A 296 -18.20 -4.91 2.70
N LEU A 297 -18.04 -4.95 1.37
CA LEU A 297 -19.06 -5.49 0.48
C LEU A 297 -19.33 -6.97 0.78
N HIS A 298 -18.28 -7.77 0.97
CA HIS A 298 -18.39 -9.18 1.30
C HIS A 298 -19.08 -9.40 2.65
N HIS A 299 -18.76 -8.59 3.65
CA HIS A 299 -19.43 -8.63 4.95
C HIS A 299 -20.90 -8.25 4.85
N ALA A 300 -21.26 -7.22 4.07
CA ALA A 300 -22.65 -6.83 3.87
C ALA A 300 -23.46 -7.97 3.20
N ILE A 301 -22.89 -8.65 2.21
CA ILE A 301 -23.50 -9.82 1.57
C ILE A 301 -23.67 -10.97 2.57
N LYS A 302 -22.67 -11.26 3.38
CA LYS A 302 -22.75 -12.28 4.45
C LYS A 302 -23.79 -11.95 5.55
N GLU A 303 -24.15 -10.69 5.69
CA GLU A 303 -25.19 -10.20 6.61
C GLU A 303 -26.57 -10.12 5.94
N ASP A 304 -26.79 -10.78 4.80
CA ASP A 304 -28.04 -10.81 4.02
C ASP A 304 -28.53 -9.42 3.57
N VAL A 305 -27.62 -8.54 3.15
CA VAL A 305 -27.97 -7.29 2.46
C VAL A 305 -28.18 -7.59 0.98
N GLU A 306 -29.32 -7.18 0.43
CA GLU A 306 -29.66 -7.35 -0.97
C GLU A 306 -29.07 -6.22 -1.83
N PHE A 307 -28.31 -6.56 -2.88
CA PHE A 307 -27.73 -5.58 -3.80
C PHE A 307 -28.48 -5.56 -5.13
N ILE A 308 -28.95 -4.39 -5.54
CA ILE A 308 -29.62 -4.12 -6.80
C ILE A 308 -28.69 -3.24 -7.64
N TYR A 309 -27.90 -3.88 -8.47
CA TYR A 309 -26.94 -3.21 -9.37
C TYR A 309 -27.63 -2.67 -10.62
N ASN A 310 -26.91 -1.83 -11.37
CA ASN A 310 -27.38 -1.25 -12.63
C ASN A 310 -28.76 -0.59 -12.49
N THR A 311 -28.98 0.13 -11.39
CA THR A 311 -30.24 0.75 -11.07
C THR A 311 -30.02 2.19 -10.59
N LEU A 312 -30.60 3.14 -11.30
CA LEU A 312 -30.52 4.57 -11.01
C LEU A 312 -31.87 5.07 -10.50
N GLN A 313 -31.87 5.76 -9.37
CA GLN A 313 -33.03 6.47 -8.86
C GLN A 313 -33.34 7.71 -9.70
N MET A 314 -34.61 7.91 -10.04
CA MET A 314 -35.08 9.04 -10.87
C MET A 314 -36.07 9.92 -10.12
N GLY A 315 -36.72 9.41 -9.09
CA GLY A 315 -37.72 10.15 -8.33
C GLY A 315 -38.22 9.40 -7.12
N LEU A 316 -39.02 10.06 -6.30
CA LEU A 316 -39.62 9.49 -5.09
C LEU A 316 -41.10 9.85 -5.05
N LYS A 317 -41.94 8.85 -4.87
CA LYS A 317 -43.36 9.00 -4.56
C LYS A 317 -43.61 8.72 -3.11
N THR A 318 -44.24 9.66 -2.42
CA THR A 318 -44.56 9.54 -0.99
C THR A 318 -46.06 9.31 -0.81
N SER A 319 -46.43 8.39 0.08
CA SER A 319 -47.80 8.13 0.47
C SER A 319 -47.90 7.91 2.00
N ALA A 320 -49.13 7.85 2.52
CA ALA A 320 -49.33 7.54 3.93
C ALA A 320 -48.80 6.13 4.29
N ASP A 321 -48.89 5.18 3.34
CA ASP A 321 -48.56 3.77 3.54
C ASP A 321 -47.07 3.44 3.31
N GLY A 322 -46.27 4.36 2.73
CA GLY A 322 -44.87 4.08 2.47
C GLY A 322 -44.25 5.03 1.43
N LEU A 323 -43.03 4.68 1.03
CA LEU A 323 -42.26 5.32 -0.02
C LEU A 323 -42.17 4.38 -1.22
N ARG A 324 -42.21 4.95 -2.44
CA ARG A 324 -41.92 4.25 -3.68
C ARG A 324 -40.81 5.00 -4.40
N LEU A 325 -39.66 4.39 -4.49
CA LEU A 325 -38.53 4.90 -5.23
C LEU A 325 -38.69 4.55 -6.70
N CYS A 326 -38.83 5.56 -7.55
CA CYS A 326 -38.90 5.41 -9.01
C CYS A 326 -37.48 5.22 -9.56
N CYS A 327 -37.24 4.12 -10.23
CA CYS A 327 -35.93 3.73 -10.74
C CYS A 327 -35.96 3.40 -12.22
N VAL A 328 -34.81 3.49 -12.88
CA VAL A 328 -34.57 2.99 -14.23
C VAL A 328 -33.36 2.04 -14.18
N ARG A 329 -33.31 1.12 -15.13
CA ARG A 329 -32.12 0.29 -15.32
C ARG A 329 -31.04 1.10 -16.03
N THR A 330 -29.79 0.72 -15.75
CA THR A 330 -28.62 1.29 -16.42
C THR A 330 -27.75 0.19 -17.01
N GLU A 331 -26.97 0.54 -17.97
CA GLU A 331 -25.89 -0.30 -18.54
C GLU A 331 -24.57 0.44 -18.50
N ALA A 332 -23.46 -0.31 -18.65
CA ALA A 332 -22.12 0.26 -18.65
C ALA A 332 -21.88 1.07 -19.92
N GLY A 333 -21.61 2.36 -19.78
CA GLY A 333 -21.17 3.27 -20.83
C GLY A 333 -19.64 3.39 -20.89
N GLU A 334 -19.17 4.50 -21.47
CA GLU A 334 -17.74 4.80 -21.56
C GLU A 334 -17.12 5.07 -20.18
N PRO A 335 -15.83 4.74 -19.99
CA PRO A 335 -15.12 5.04 -18.76
C PRO A 335 -15.04 6.56 -18.49
N ASP A 336 -15.23 6.96 -17.24
CA ASP A 336 -14.97 8.31 -16.76
C ASP A 336 -13.45 8.55 -16.54
N GLU A 337 -13.07 9.76 -16.09
CA GLU A 337 -11.66 10.12 -15.84
C GLU A 337 -10.99 9.22 -14.79
N ASP A 338 -11.75 8.64 -13.89
CA ASP A 338 -11.29 7.67 -12.89
C ASP A 338 -11.25 6.22 -13.42
N GLY A 339 -11.57 6.02 -14.71
CA GLY A 339 -11.63 4.71 -15.36
C GLY A 339 -12.88 3.88 -15.03
N ARG A 340 -13.87 4.46 -14.32
CA ARG A 340 -15.14 3.79 -14.00
C ARG A 340 -16.15 4.06 -15.10
N ARG A 341 -16.89 3.02 -15.53
CA ARG A 341 -17.85 3.12 -16.61
C ARG A 341 -19.04 3.99 -16.22
N SER A 342 -19.32 5.02 -17.02
CA SER A 342 -20.46 5.91 -16.81
C SER A 342 -21.78 5.15 -16.97
N PRO A 343 -22.78 5.32 -16.08
CA PRO A 343 -24.05 4.64 -16.23
C PRO A 343 -24.86 5.26 -17.37
N ARG A 344 -25.34 4.45 -18.30
CA ARG A 344 -26.26 4.85 -19.38
C ARG A 344 -27.65 4.30 -19.10
N VAL A 345 -28.67 5.16 -19.16
CA VAL A 345 -30.05 4.75 -18.88
C VAL A 345 -30.57 3.85 -20.02
N VAL A 346 -31.23 2.76 -19.64
CA VAL A 346 -31.95 1.88 -20.57
C VAL A 346 -33.37 2.41 -20.72
N GLU A 347 -33.78 2.72 -21.94
CA GLU A 347 -35.12 3.20 -22.24
C GLU A 347 -36.20 2.18 -21.88
N GLU A 348 -37.39 2.64 -21.49
CA GLU A 348 -38.56 1.82 -21.15
C GLU A 348 -38.26 0.79 -20.00
N SER A 349 -37.39 1.15 -19.05
CA SER A 349 -36.99 0.28 -17.94
C SER A 349 -37.45 0.78 -16.57
N GLU A 350 -38.40 1.72 -16.57
CA GLU A 350 -38.95 2.31 -15.36
C GLU A 350 -39.58 1.24 -14.46
N HIS A 351 -39.27 1.30 -13.21
CA HIS A 351 -39.85 0.42 -12.19
C HIS A 351 -39.85 1.09 -10.81
N GLU A 352 -40.63 0.54 -9.89
CA GLU A 352 -40.76 1.08 -8.54
C GLU A 352 -40.22 0.09 -7.51
N ILE A 353 -39.57 0.61 -6.48
CA ILE A 353 -39.12 -0.15 -5.32
C ILE A 353 -39.81 0.40 -4.08
N GLU A 354 -40.60 -0.44 -3.43
CA GLU A 354 -41.30 -0.07 -2.19
C GLU A 354 -40.36 -0.15 -0.98
N CYS A 355 -40.46 0.84 -0.09
CA CYS A 355 -39.70 0.90 1.14
C CYS A 355 -40.37 1.80 2.18
N GLY A 356 -39.93 1.68 3.42
CA GLY A 356 -40.37 2.57 4.51
C GLY A 356 -39.37 3.66 4.87
N LEU A 357 -38.10 3.48 4.49
CA LEU A 357 -37.01 4.44 4.72
C LEU A 357 -36.05 4.42 3.52
N VAL A 358 -35.57 5.58 3.11
CA VAL A 358 -34.50 5.75 2.14
C VAL A 358 -33.30 6.40 2.83
N ILE A 359 -32.11 5.80 2.69
CA ILE A 359 -30.85 6.34 3.19
C ILE A 359 -29.98 6.72 1.99
N ALA A 360 -29.71 8.00 1.81
CA ALA A 360 -28.91 8.53 0.72
C ALA A 360 -27.42 8.54 1.07
N ALA A 361 -26.62 7.68 0.43
CA ALA A 361 -25.18 7.59 0.59
C ALA A 361 -24.45 7.91 -0.73
N VAL A 362 -24.83 9.04 -1.36
CA VAL A 362 -24.41 9.44 -2.70
C VAL A 362 -23.21 10.40 -2.72
N GLY A 363 -22.55 10.58 -1.61
CA GLY A 363 -21.37 11.42 -1.47
C GLY A 363 -21.45 12.35 -0.26
N GLN A 364 -20.35 13.04 -0.01
CA GLN A 364 -20.18 13.95 1.13
C GLN A 364 -19.63 15.29 0.68
N LYS A 365 -19.80 16.32 1.52
CA LYS A 365 -19.28 17.67 1.29
C LYS A 365 -18.80 18.29 2.60
N GLY A 366 -17.81 19.19 2.48
CA GLY A 366 -17.27 19.98 3.57
C GLY A 366 -17.72 21.43 3.42
N GLU A 367 -18.86 21.81 3.96
CA GLU A 367 -19.34 23.21 3.96
C GLU A 367 -18.98 23.90 5.26
N CYS A 368 -18.55 25.15 5.16
CA CYS A 368 -18.29 26.03 6.29
C CYS A 368 -18.48 27.48 5.86
N ASP A 369 -19.52 28.13 6.40
CA ASP A 369 -19.88 29.53 6.07
C ASP A 369 -18.76 30.51 6.40
N GLU A 370 -18.07 30.33 7.53
CA GLU A 370 -16.93 31.12 7.92
C GLU A 370 -15.82 31.12 6.87
N LEU A 371 -15.47 29.93 6.34
CA LEU A 371 -14.45 29.80 5.30
C LEU A 371 -14.92 30.35 3.95
N ALA A 372 -16.20 30.24 3.65
CA ALA A 372 -16.81 30.86 2.47
C ALA A 372 -16.73 32.39 2.54
N ALA A 373 -16.99 32.98 3.68
CA ALA A 373 -16.87 34.43 3.91
C ALA A 373 -15.43 34.93 3.69
N HIS A 374 -14.43 34.10 3.98
CA HIS A 374 -13.01 34.39 3.74
C HIS A 374 -12.51 34.00 2.35
N ASN A 375 -13.40 33.59 1.44
CA ASN A 375 -13.08 33.16 0.07
C ASN A 375 -12.10 31.95 0.01
N LEU A 376 -12.10 31.11 1.05
CA LEU A 376 -11.28 29.91 1.15
C LEU A 376 -12.00 28.65 0.64
N MET A 377 -13.27 28.75 0.22
CA MET A 377 -14.05 27.63 -0.34
C MET A 377 -14.12 27.70 -1.86
N ASP A 378 -14.09 26.54 -2.48
CA ASP A 378 -14.48 26.30 -3.87
C ASP A 378 -15.60 25.27 -3.90
N SER A 379 -16.84 25.76 -4.04
CA SER A 379 -18.02 24.90 -3.93
C SER A 379 -18.11 24.22 -2.56
N ASP A 380 -17.83 22.92 -2.52
CA ASP A 380 -17.94 22.07 -1.32
C ASP A 380 -16.58 21.69 -0.69
N ARG A 381 -15.48 22.37 -1.09
CA ARG A 381 -14.12 22.08 -0.62
C ARG A 381 -13.31 23.32 -0.30
N ILE A 382 -12.33 23.18 0.56
CA ILE A 382 -11.35 24.23 0.83
C ILE A 382 -10.39 24.34 -0.37
N LYS A 383 -10.15 25.57 -0.82
CA LYS A 383 -9.15 25.87 -1.86
C LYS A 383 -7.76 25.67 -1.29
N ALA A 384 -7.11 24.59 -1.62
CA ALA A 384 -5.75 24.30 -1.18
C ALA A 384 -4.93 23.64 -2.27
N ASP A 385 -3.63 23.96 -2.31
CA ASP A 385 -2.68 23.30 -3.18
C ASP A 385 -2.14 22.04 -2.50
N PHE A 386 -2.36 20.89 -3.11
CA PHE A 386 -1.88 19.59 -2.59
C PHE A 386 -0.34 19.52 -2.49
N SER A 387 0.40 20.24 -3.32
CA SER A 387 1.86 20.21 -3.30
C SER A 387 2.46 20.87 -2.06
N THR A 388 1.79 21.89 -1.50
CA THR A 388 2.24 22.68 -0.36
C THR A 388 1.29 22.62 0.84
N MET A 389 0.11 22.04 0.69
CA MET A 389 -0.99 22.04 1.64
C MET A 389 -1.46 23.47 2.01
N GLY A 390 -0.95 24.51 1.33
CA GLY A 390 -1.28 25.91 1.54
C GLY A 390 -2.59 26.32 0.90
N THR A 391 -3.26 27.30 1.49
CA THR A 391 -4.44 27.97 0.90
C THR A 391 -4.03 29.28 0.22
N THR A 392 -5.01 30.10 -0.17
CA THR A 392 -4.74 31.47 -0.66
C THR A 392 -4.29 32.43 0.44
N ASP A 393 -4.47 32.08 1.70
CA ASP A 393 -3.95 32.81 2.86
C ASP A 393 -2.64 32.13 3.33
N PRO A 394 -1.50 32.83 3.33
CA PRO A 394 -0.19 32.23 3.61
C PRO A 394 -0.04 31.65 5.02
N GLN A 395 -0.87 32.08 5.98
CA GLN A 395 -0.87 31.57 7.36
C GLN A 395 -1.78 30.35 7.52
N VAL A 396 -2.62 30.04 6.49
CA VAL A 396 -3.67 29.03 6.57
C VAL A 396 -3.38 27.85 5.64
N PHE A 397 -3.34 26.67 6.21
CA PHE A 397 -3.13 25.39 5.53
C PHE A 397 -4.41 24.56 5.57
N ALA A 398 -4.52 23.53 4.71
CA ALA A 398 -5.66 22.63 4.73
C ALA A 398 -5.25 21.17 4.51
N ALA A 399 -5.98 20.25 5.15
CA ALA A 399 -5.72 18.81 5.05
C ALA A 399 -7.02 17.98 5.14
N GLY A 400 -6.94 16.73 4.70
CA GLY A 400 -8.03 15.77 4.77
C GLY A 400 -9.15 16.01 3.77
N ASP A 401 -10.29 15.37 4.02
CA ASP A 401 -11.40 15.27 3.07
C ASP A 401 -12.06 16.62 2.75
N GLY A 402 -12.00 17.57 3.66
CA GLY A 402 -12.53 18.92 3.46
C GLY A 402 -11.80 19.73 2.38
N ALA A 403 -10.56 19.39 2.08
CA ALA A 403 -9.76 20.03 1.04
C ALA A 403 -9.64 19.17 -0.23
N PHE A 404 -9.33 17.87 -0.07
CA PHE A 404 -8.96 17.02 -1.20
C PHE A 404 -10.00 15.96 -1.56
N GLY A 405 -11.16 15.97 -0.91
CA GLY A 405 -12.27 15.04 -1.14
C GLY A 405 -12.18 13.79 -0.29
N GLY A 406 -13.28 13.03 -0.28
CA GLY A 406 -13.41 11.82 0.54
C GLY A 406 -12.31 10.81 0.26
N SER A 407 -11.66 10.36 1.32
CA SER A 407 -10.53 9.44 1.28
C SER A 407 -10.64 8.39 2.40
N THR A 408 -9.57 7.63 2.61
CA THR A 408 -9.48 6.66 3.71
C THR A 408 -8.82 7.30 4.94
N ILE A 409 -8.95 6.66 6.10
CA ILE A 409 -8.32 7.13 7.34
C ILE A 409 -6.82 7.32 7.13
N VAL A 410 -6.14 6.33 6.53
CA VAL A 410 -4.69 6.37 6.34
C VAL A 410 -4.26 7.45 5.33
N MET A 411 -5.09 7.76 4.33
CA MET A 411 -4.85 8.90 3.43
C MET A 411 -5.07 10.24 4.15
N ALA A 412 -6.10 10.37 4.96
CA ALA A 412 -6.31 11.56 5.76
C ALA A 412 -5.14 11.80 6.75
N MET A 413 -4.61 10.75 7.37
CA MET A 413 -3.40 10.81 8.19
C MET A 413 -2.19 11.29 7.37
N HIS A 414 -2.00 10.76 6.16
CA HIS A 414 -0.95 11.22 5.24
C HIS A 414 -1.08 12.71 4.92
N HIS A 415 -2.31 13.20 4.68
CA HIS A 415 -2.54 14.64 4.49
C HIS A 415 -2.13 15.44 5.74
N GLY A 416 -2.39 14.91 6.95
CA GLY A 416 -1.95 15.50 8.20
C GLY A 416 -0.43 15.58 8.33
N GLN A 417 0.29 14.50 8.00
CA GLN A 417 1.75 14.47 8.00
C GLN A 417 2.34 15.49 7.00
N ARG A 418 1.77 15.56 5.80
CA ARG A 418 2.18 16.55 4.79
C ARG A 418 1.96 17.97 5.29
N ALA A 419 0.78 18.25 5.87
CA ALA A 419 0.48 19.57 6.40
C ALA A 419 1.44 19.95 7.53
N ALA A 420 1.72 19.05 8.46
CA ALA A 420 2.70 19.26 9.52
C ALA A 420 4.09 19.61 8.98
N TYR A 421 4.54 18.91 7.92
CA TYR A 421 5.81 19.19 7.26
C TYR A 421 5.86 20.60 6.67
N TYR A 422 4.84 21.02 5.92
CA TYR A 422 4.83 22.34 5.28
C TYR A 422 4.58 23.48 6.27
N ILE A 423 3.76 23.26 7.30
CA ILE A 423 3.60 24.22 8.40
C ILE A 423 4.94 24.44 9.12
N LYS A 424 5.65 23.33 9.43
CA LYS A 424 6.98 23.43 10.02
C LYS A 424 7.95 24.21 9.13
N ALA A 425 7.99 23.93 7.82
CA ALA A 425 8.83 24.63 6.87
C ALA A 425 8.48 26.13 6.81
N TYR A 426 7.20 26.48 6.82
CA TYR A 426 6.73 27.86 6.86
C TYR A 426 7.21 28.58 8.13
N LEU A 427 7.05 27.97 9.30
CA LEU A 427 7.46 28.54 10.59
C LEU A 427 8.99 28.59 10.76
N ASP A 428 9.74 27.75 10.08
CA ASP A 428 11.21 27.78 9.99
C ASP A 428 11.71 28.83 8.97
N GLY A 429 10.80 29.52 8.25
CA GLY A 429 11.15 30.52 7.23
C GLY A 429 11.75 29.93 5.93
N ILE A 430 11.50 28.65 5.64
CA ILE A 430 11.98 27.98 4.42
C ILE A 430 11.00 28.27 3.29
N ALA A 431 11.40 29.14 2.37
CA ALA A 431 10.52 29.60 1.28
C ALA A 431 10.24 28.51 0.22
N ASP A 432 11.18 27.62 -0.03
CA ASP A 432 11.07 26.54 -1.03
C ASP A 432 11.55 25.22 -0.42
N PRO A 433 10.69 24.57 0.38
CA PRO A 433 11.05 23.30 1.01
C PRO A 433 11.12 22.17 -0.04
N ILE A 434 12.00 21.22 0.19
CA ILE A 434 12.04 20.00 -0.62
C ILE A 434 10.65 19.35 -0.58
N PRO A 435 10.10 18.87 -1.70
CA PRO A 435 8.78 18.23 -1.72
C PRO A 435 8.68 17.11 -0.70
N TYR A 436 7.59 17.11 0.08
CA TYR A 436 7.35 16.10 1.10
C TYR A 436 7.43 14.68 0.51
N ARG A 437 8.12 13.83 1.22
CA ARG A 437 8.16 12.38 0.95
C ARG A 437 7.79 11.62 2.21
N THR A 438 6.97 10.60 2.05
CA THR A 438 6.62 9.73 3.17
C THR A 438 7.89 9.14 3.78
N PRO A 439 8.11 9.32 5.09
CA PRO A 439 9.27 8.76 5.75
C PRO A 439 9.16 7.24 5.82
N TYR A 440 10.19 6.55 5.31
CA TYR A 440 10.31 5.12 5.48
C TYR A 440 11.41 4.84 6.49
N ARG A 441 11.07 4.13 7.56
CA ARG A 441 12.03 3.65 8.53
C ARG A 441 12.39 2.23 8.19
N THR A 442 13.67 1.92 8.20
CA THR A 442 14.17 0.56 8.10
C THR A 442 14.82 0.20 9.41
N ARG A 443 14.47 -0.96 9.94
CA ARG A 443 15.06 -1.53 11.14
C ARG A 443 15.84 -2.76 10.73
N ARG A 444 16.99 -3.01 11.35
CA ARG A 444 17.72 -4.25 11.18
C ARG A 444 17.05 -5.33 12.00
N VAL A 445 16.10 -6.02 11.41
CA VAL A 445 15.56 -7.24 11.98
C VAL A 445 16.18 -8.40 11.23
N PRO A 446 16.85 -9.33 11.89
CA PRO A 446 17.42 -10.50 11.23
C PRO A 446 16.37 -11.21 10.39
N VAL A 447 16.75 -11.69 9.22
CA VAL A 447 15.88 -12.52 8.39
C VAL A 447 15.94 -13.92 8.95
N ALA A 448 14.91 -14.27 9.72
CA ALA A 448 14.66 -15.64 10.12
C ALA A 448 13.32 -16.06 9.49
N GLN A 449 13.29 -17.24 8.91
CA GLN A 449 12.09 -17.79 8.29
C GLN A 449 11.85 -19.19 8.83
N ASP A 450 10.59 -19.56 9.00
CA ASP A 450 10.20 -20.94 9.23
C ASP A 450 10.53 -21.78 8.00
N LEU A 451 11.10 -22.95 8.17
CA LEU A 451 11.43 -23.87 7.07
C LEU A 451 10.19 -24.33 6.28
N LEU A 452 9.02 -24.20 6.87
CA LEU A 452 7.73 -24.59 6.26
C LEU A 452 6.89 -23.39 5.83
N TRP A 453 7.41 -22.18 5.92
CA TRP A 453 6.67 -20.92 5.67
C TRP A 453 5.91 -20.90 4.33
N GLU A 454 6.43 -21.58 3.31
CA GLU A 454 5.78 -21.71 2.01
C GLU A 454 4.48 -22.51 2.04
N LYS A 455 4.37 -23.43 2.99
CA LYS A 455 3.22 -24.34 3.12
C LYS A 455 2.19 -23.82 4.12
N LEU A 456 2.48 -22.70 4.79
CA LEU A 456 1.55 -22.12 5.75
C LEU A 456 0.36 -21.51 5.00
N PRO A 457 -0.88 -21.92 5.35
CA PRO A 457 -2.07 -21.35 4.72
C PRO A 457 -2.29 -19.90 5.16
N LEU A 458 -3.09 -19.18 4.38
CA LEU A 458 -3.60 -17.87 4.76
C LEU A 458 -4.47 -18.00 6.01
N GLU A 459 -4.22 -17.19 7.01
CA GLU A 459 -4.99 -17.13 8.25
C GLU A 459 -6.01 -15.98 8.17
N GLU A 460 -7.27 -16.30 7.99
CA GLU A 460 -8.34 -15.30 8.02
C GLU A 460 -8.87 -15.10 9.44
N PRO A 461 -9.24 -13.86 9.84
CA PRO A 461 -9.90 -13.64 11.13
C PRO A 461 -11.28 -14.27 11.15
N VAL A 462 -11.74 -14.67 12.33
CA VAL A 462 -13.10 -15.19 12.51
C VAL A 462 -14.10 -14.04 12.37
N PHE A 463 -15.03 -14.16 11.42
CA PHE A 463 -16.08 -13.19 11.17
C PHE A 463 -17.41 -13.65 11.80
N HIS A 464 -17.96 -12.83 12.69
CA HIS A 464 -19.19 -13.14 13.46
C HIS A 464 -20.49 -12.61 12.84
N GLY A 465 -20.40 -11.77 11.81
CA GLY A 465 -21.57 -11.17 11.16
C GLY A 465 -22.42 -10.35 12.13
N LEU A 466 -23.72 -10.61 12.15
CA LEU A 466 -24.66 -9.90 13.02
C LEU A 466 -24.49 -10.26 14.52
N GLY A 467 -23.87 -11.39 14.83
CA GLY A 467 -23.76 -11.90 16.19
C GLY A 467 -25.10 -12.28 16.82
N ALA A 468 -25.06 -12.71 18.09
CA ALA A 468 -26.27 -13.15 18.82
C ALA A 468 -27.19 -11.99 19.24
N ASN A 469 -26.68 -10.78 19.39
CA ASN A 469 -27.42 -9.58 19.76
C ASN A 469 -27.01 -8.38 18.93
N PRO A 470 -27.51 -8.24 17.70
CA PRO A 470 -27.07 -7.23 16.75
C PRO A 470 -27.21 -5.79 17.24
N ILE A 471 -28.25 -5.48 18.02
CA ILE A 471 -28.53 -4.12 18.51
C ILE A 471 -27.44 -3.58 19.47
N LYS A 472 -26.66 -4.47 20.08
CA LYS A 472 -25.53 -4.10 20.92
C LYS A 472 -24.26 -3.79 20.12
N PHE A 473 -24.30 -3.95 18.80
CA PHE A 473 -23.18 -3.72 17.90
C PHE A 473 -21.87 -4.40 18.34
N PRO A 474 -21.90 -5.73 18.62
CA PRO A 474 -20.68 -6.43 18.99
C PRO A 474 -19.65 -6.36 17.84
N GLU A 475 -18.38 -6.34 18.19
CA GLU A 475 -17.31 -6.36 17.20
C GLU A 475 -17.43 -7.59 16.28
N ILE A 476 -17.24 -7.38 14.98
CA ILE A 476 -17.57 -8.37 13.94
C ILE A 476 -16.47 -9.37 13.62
N GLU A 477 -15.25 -9.06 14.00
CA GLU A 477 -14.07 -9.89 13.76
C GLU A 477 -13.29 -10.09 15.06
N ASP A 478 -12.74 -11.28 15.25
CA ASP A 478 -11.80 -11.54 16.34
C ASP A 478 -10.39 -11.06 15.99
N THR A 479 -9.59 -10.80 17.03
CA THR A 479 -8.15 -10.67 16.87
C THR A 479 -7.50 -12.06 16.81
N TYR A 480 -6.29 -12.15 16.26
CA TYR A 480 -5.52 -13.39 16.26
C TYR A 480 -5.08 -13.77 17.66
N ASP A 481 -5.05 -15.07 17.94
CA ASP A 481 -4.24 -15.60 19.03
C ASP A 481 -2.75 -15.63 18.64
N GLU A 482 -1.88 -15.91 19.60
CA GLU A 482 -0.43 -15.96 19.38
C GLU A 482 -0.04 -16.99 18.30
N ALA A 483 -0.67 -18.15 18.31
CA ALA A 483 -0.31 -19.23 17.39
C ALA A 483 -0.70 -18.88 15.94
N VAL A 484 -1.87 -18.29 15.74
CA VAL A 484 -2.33 -17.79 14.43
C VAL A 484 -1.43 -16.63 13.96
N ALA A 485 -1.14 -15.67 14.84
CA ALA A 485 -0.30 -14.53 14.50
C ALA A 485 1.12 -14.96 14.09
N LEU A 486 1.71 -15.93 14.76
CA LEU A 486 3.03 -16.49 14.42
C LEU A 486 3.01 -17.18 13.04
N ARG A 487 1.98 -18.00 12.75
CA ARG A 487 1.86 -18.67 11.44
C ARG A 487 1.69 -17.64 10.31
N GLU A 488 0.84 -16.64 10.51
CA GLU A 488 0.63 -15.61 9.51
C GLU A 488 1.86 -14.72 9.33
N ALA A 489 2.55 -14.36 10.42
CA ALA A 489 3.80 -13.60 10.35
C ALA A 489 4.91 -14.37 9.62
N ALA A 490 4.97 -15.70 9.82
CA ALA A 490 5.93 -16.57 9.14
C ALA A 490 5.76 -16.59 7.61
N ARG A 491 4.59 -16.22 7.09
CA ARG A 491 4.34 -16.13 5.64
C ARG A 491 5.04 -14.95 4.96
N CYS A 492 5.60 -14.00 5.71
CA CYS A 492 6.22 -12.80 5.16
C CYS A 492 7.51 -13.11 4.40
N TYR A 493 7.65 -12.61 3.16
CA TYR A 493 8.85 -12.79 2.32
C TYR A 493 10.05 -11.94 2.75
N ARG A 494 9.89 -11.01 3.68
CA ARG A 494 10.94 -10.08 4.09
C ARG A 494 11.59 -9.37 2.89
N CYS A 495 10.73 -8.77 2.05
CA CYS A 495 11.16 -8.02 0.86
C CYS A 495 12.08 -6.83 1.16
N ASP A 496 12.09 -6.33 2.40
CA ASP A 496 13.01 -5.32 2.93
C ASP A 496 14.45 -5.83 3.06
N ALA A 497 14.60 -7.13 3.27
CA ALA A 497 15.89 -7.78 3.44
C ALA A 497 16.53 -8.19 2.11
N GLU A 498 15.81 -8.13 1.01
CA GLU A 498 16.41 -8.17 -0.31
C GLU A 498 17.31 -6.94 -0.42
N THR A 499 18.58 -7.12 -0.08
CA THR A 499 19.60 -6.11 -0.29
C THR A 499 19.63 -5.81 -1.78
N GLY A 500 18.88 -4.78 -2.18
CA GLY A 500 19.10 -4.20 -3.48
C GLY A 500 20.58 -3.89 -3.54
N SER A 501 21.24 -4.33 -4.58
CA SER A 501 22.61 -3.92 -4.84
C SER A 501 22.72 -2.43 -4.57
N ALA A 502 23.75 -2.01 -3.88
CA ALA A 502 24.00 -0.61 -3.45
C ALA A 502 23.91 0.41 -4.58
N ASP A 503 23.78 -0.04 -5.82
CA ASP A 503 23.80 0.77 -7.04
C ASP A 503 22.43 1.30 -7.51
N TYR A 504 21.33 0.99 -6.83
CA TYR A 504 20.05 1.58 -7.20
C TYR A 504 19.92 2.99 -6.65
N SER A 505 20.01 3.98 -7.53
CA SER A 505 19.62 5.35 -7.21
C SER A 505 18.15 5.38 -6.75
N VAL A 506 17.78 6.37 -5.96
CA VAL A 506 16.43 6.61 -5.48
C VAL A 506 15.39 6.57 -6.60
N LEU A 507 15.69 7.21 -7.73
CA LEU A 507 14.85 7.23 -8.92
C LEU A 507 14.54 5.79 -9.43
N HIS A 508 15.53 4.92 -9.40
CA HIS A 508 15.36 3.53 -9.83
C HIS A 508 14.57 2.68 -8.82
N ARG A 509 14.63 3.02 -7.53
CA ARG A 509 13.80 2.37 -6.50
C ARG A 509 12.32 2.67 -6.69
N GLU A 510 11.97 3.92 -6.94
CA GLU A 510 10.59 4.30 -7.24
C GLU A 510 10.06 3.59 -8.48
N ASP A 511 10.87 3.46 -9.53
CA ASP A 511 10.50 2.71 -10.73
C ASP A 511 10.32 1.21 -10.43
N LEU A 512 11.19 0.61 -9.63
CA LEU A 512 11.06 -0.78 -9.19
C LEU A 512 9.77 -1.03 -8.43
N PHE A 513 9.46 -0.17 -7.46
CA PHE A 513 8.23 -0.28 -6.69
C PHE A 513 6.98 0.04 -7.51
N SER A 514 7.09 0.97 -8.45
CA SER A 514 6.03 1.24 -9.42
C SER A 514 5.75 0.03 -10.30
N MET A 515 6.81 -0.66 -10.75
CA MET A 515 6.67 -1.91 -11.51
C MET A 515 6.07 -3.04 -10.68
N ALA A 516 6.47 -3.19 -9.43
CA ALA A 516 5.89 -4.19 -8.52
C ALA A 516 4.40 -3.96 -8.25
N ARG A 517 3.93 -2.72 -8.32
CA ARG A 517 2.51 -2.35 -8.18
C ARG A 517 1.73 -2.41 -9.49
N THR A 518 2.40 -2.45 -10.63
CA THR A 518 1.74 -2.46 -11.92
C THR A 518 1.16 -3.84 -12.19
N ASN A 519 -0.08 -3.89 -12.66
CA ASN A 519 -0.66 -5.14 -13.11
C ASN A 519 0.25 -5.78 -14.18
N PRO A 520 0.79 -6.98 -13.97
CA PRO A 520 1.69 -7.63 -14.92
C PRO A 520 1.03 -7.97 -16.26
N LEU A 521 -0.28 -7.94 -16.33
CA LEU A 521 -1.03 -8.06 -17.59
C LEU A 521 -1.05 -6.74 -18.39
N ASP A 522 -0.64 -5.60 -17.78
CA ASP A 522 -0.47 -4.34 -18.49
C ASP A 522 0.90 -4.32 -19.21
N VAL A 523 0.93 -4.99 -20.36
CA VAL A 523 2.15 -5.21 -21.15
C VAL A 523 2.76 -3.89 -21.63
N GLU A 524 1.96 -2.89 -21.99
CA GLU A 524 2.46 -1.61 -22.51
C GLU A 524 3.15 -0.80 -21.40
N LYS A 525 2.52 -0.70 -20.24
CA LYS A 525 3.09 0.00 -19.10
C LYS A 525 4.37 -0.65 -18.58
N ASN A 526 4.37 -1.97 -18.51
CA ASN A 526 5.56 -2.74 -18.13
C ASN A 526 6.69 -2.54 -19.16
N ARG A 527 6.39 -2.55 -20.45
CA ARG A 527 7.37 -2.30 -21.52
C ARG A 527 7.97 -0.89 -21.44
N ALA A 528 7.14 0.13 -21.23
CA ALA A 528 7.61 1.52 -21.09
C ALA A 528 8.53 1.71 -19.88
N MET A 529 8.22 1.06 -18.76
CA MET A 529 9.08 1.08 -17.58
C MET A 529 10.39 0.34 -17.79
N LEU A 530 10.36 -0.79 -18.50
CA LEU A 530 11.54 -1.55 -18.89
C LEU A 530 12.46 -0.75 -19.84
N GLN A 531 11.89 -0.11 -20.85
CA GLN A 531 12.66 0.72 -21.78
C GLN A 531 13.40 1.84 -21.07
N ARG A 532 12.79 2.48 -20.05
CA ARG A 532 13.48 3.47 -19.23
C ARG A 532 14.65 2.89 -18.44
N ARG A 533 14.53 1.65 -17.94
CA ARG A 533 15.60 0.98 -17.18
C ARG A 533 16.75 0.51 -18.05
N LEU A 534 16.47 0.11 -19.27
CA LEU A 534 17.46 -0.41 -20.23
C LEU A 534 18.20 0.69 -20.99
N GLN A 535 17.93 1.98 -20.68
CA GLN A 535 18.74 3.05 -21.27
C GLN A 535 20.20 2.91 -20.84
N PRO A 536 21.16 3.05 -21.77
CA PRO A 536 22.56 2.98 -21.44
C PRO A 536 22.89 3.99 -20.35
N ARG A 537 23.56 3.55 -19.31
CA ARG A 537 24.08 4.41 -18.25
C ARG A 537 25.47 4.88 -18.68
N GLU A 538 25.83 6.07 -18.23
CA GLU A 538 27.25 6.46 -18.27
C GLU A 538 28.06 5.39 -17.54
N ASN A 539 29.17 5.00 -18.13
CA ASN A 539 30.06 4.00 -17.55
C ASN A 539 30.51 4.44 -16.16
N PRO A 540 30.12 3.76 -15.06
CA PRO A 540 30.48 4.16 -13.72
C PRO A 540 31.95 3.89 -13.38
N PHE A 541 32.69 3.24 -14.29
CA PHE A 541 34.10 2.89 -14.08
C PHE A 541 35.03 3.99 -14.52
N PRO A 542 36.15 4.20 -13.82
CA PRO A 542 37.20 5.12 -14.27
C PRO A 542 37.67 4.76 -15.66
N GLU A 543 38.01 5.77 -16.48
CA GLU A 543 38.59 5.56 -17.80
C GLU A 543 39.80 4.61 -17.70
N GLY A 544 39.83 3.59 -18.56
CA GLY A 544 40.91 2.60 -18.62
C GLY A 544 40.77 1.37 -17.73
N ARG A 545 39.73 1.28 -16.90
CA ARG A 545 39.41 0.04 -16.16
C ARG A 545 38.52 -0.88 -16.99
N TRP A 546 39.00 -2.07 -17.29
CA TRP A 546 38.20 -3.11 -17.92
C TRP A 546 37.22 -3.71 -16.91
N PRO A 547 35.96 -4.00 -17.31
CA PRO A 547 35.00 -4.71 -16.47
C PRO A 547 35.57 -6.07 -16.05
N SER A 548 35.36 -6.43 -14.79
CA SER A 548 35.69 -7.75 -14.24
C SER A 548 34.40 -8.52 -13.92
N LEU A 549 34.53 -9.81 -13.58
CA LEU A 549 33.40 -10.61 -13.12
C LEU A 549 32.75 -10.03 -11.84
N ASP A 550 33.51 -9.30 -11.03
CA ASP A 550 33.02 -8.63 -9.82
C ASP A 550 32.10 -7.42 -10.15
N ASP A 551 32.16 -6.94 -11.38
CA ASP A 551 31.34 -5.84 -11.86
C ASP A 551 30.00 -6.33 -12.47
N ILE A 552 29.83 -7.64 -12.62
CA ILE A 552 28.59 -8.24 -13.11
C ILE A 552 27.59 -8.25 -11.98
N VAL A 553 26.59 -7.40 -12.08
CA VAL A 553 25.46 -7.37 -11.17
C VAL A 553 24.29 -8.12 -11.80
N PHE A 554 23.78 -9.12 -11.13
CA PHE A 554 22.50 -9.71 -11.52
C PHE A 554 21.42 -8.63 -11.40
N LEU A 555 20.85 -8.24 -12.53
CA LEU A 555 19.61 -7.45 -12.47
C LEU A 555 18.54 -8.36 -11.86
N PRO A 556 17.93 -7.98 -10.73
CA PRO A 556 16.84 -8.77 -10.17
C PRO A 556 15.80 -8.93 -11.27
N ALA A 557 15.39 -10.17 -11.52
CA ALA A 557 14.36 -10.52 -12.49
C ALA A 557 13.00 -10.00 -12.00
N ASN A 558 12.84 -8.69 -12.05
CA ASN A 558 11.64 -7.98 -11.63
C ASN A 558 10.51 -8.03 -12.64
N LEU A 559 10.62 -8.95 -13.58
CA LEU A 559 9.79 -8.99 -14.77
C LEU A 559 8.67 -9.97 -14.68
N SER A 560 8.73 -10.83 -13.72
CA SER A 560 7.66 -11.78 -13.46
C SER A 560 7.22 -11.63 -12.01
N ARG A 561 5.97 -11.94 -11.77
CA ARG A 561 5.38 -12.09 -10.44
C ARG A 561 6.07 -13.15 -9.58
N LEU A 562 6.89 -13.92 -10.19
CA LEU A 562 7.70 -14.95 -9.58
C LEU A 562 9.04 -14.30 -9.26
N VAL A 563 9.15 -13.77 -8.06
CA VAL A 563 10.42 -13.85 -7.37
C VAL A 563 10.64 -15.36 -7.26
N ILE A 564 11.52 -15.87 -8.08
CA ILE A 564 12.04 -17.23 -7.87
C ILE A 564 12.73 -17.12 -6.52
N ASP A 565 12.03 -17.56 -5.51
CA ASP A 565 12.62 -17.75 -4.21
C ASP A 565 13.53 -18.96 -4.34
N PRO A 566 14.85 -18.81 -4.23
CA PRO A 566 15.76 -19.92 -4.36
C PRO A 566 15.50 -21.01 -3.30
N TYR A 567 14.70 -20.70 -2.28
CA TYR A 567 14.27 -21.65 -1.26
C TYR A 567 12.92 -22.32 -1.57
N ARG A 568 12.13 -21.76 -2.51
CA ARG A 568 10.78 -22.25 -2.82
C ARG A 568 10.71 -23.25 -3.96
N GLU A 569 11.52 -23.06 -4.96
CA GLU A 569 11.47 -23.90 -6.14
C GLU A 569 12.78 -24.66 -6.20
N ALA A 570 12.68 -25.97 -6.34
CA ALA A 570 13.78 -26.73 -6.89
C ALA A 570 14.06 -26.10 -8.26
N CYS A 571 14.90 -25.06 -8.28
CA CYS A 571 15.29 -24.41 -9.51
C CYS A 571 15.92 -25.49 -10.38
N ARG A 572 15.22 -25.90 -11.44
CA ARG A 572 15.87 -26.67 -12.48
C ARG A 572 16.91 -25.76 -13.10
N ILE A 573 18.14 -26.01 -12.74
CA ILE A 573 19.31 -25.35 -13.30
C ILE A 573 19.96 -26.14 -14.40
N ASP A 574 19.41 -27.33 -14.71
CA ASP A 574 19.84 -28.15 -15.84
C ASP A 574 19.51 -27.44 -17.16
N ILE A 575 20.50 -27.33 -18.01
CA ILE A 575 20.40 -26.70 -19.32
C ILE A 575 20.67 -27.74 -20.41
N SER A 576 19.77 -27.83 -21.38
CA SER A 576 20.04 -28.54 -22.63
C SER A 576 20.75 -27.59 -23.60
N LEU A 577 21.88 -28.02 -24.12
CA LEU A 577 22.63 -27.29 -25.15
C LEU A 577 22.01 -27.40 -26.56
N GLY A 578 20.85 -28.03 -26.67
CA GLY A 578 20.11 -28.23 -27.93
C GLY A 578 20.25 -29.64 -28.52
N GLY A 579 19.26 -30.05 -29.32
CA GLY A 579 19.21 -31.39 -29.95
C GLY A 579 19.21 -32.55 -28.95
N GLU A 580 19.84 -33.65 -29.27
CA GLU A 580 20.03 -34.85 -28.43
C GLU A 580 21.26 -34.75 -27.50
N THR A 581 21.82 -33.55 -27.32
CA THR A 581 23.01 -33.37 -26.49
C THR A 581 22.72 -33.59 -25.01
N PRO A 582 23.68 -34.09 -24.22
CA PRO A 582 23.53 -34.21 -22.77
C PRO A 582 23.22 -32.88 -22.13
N SER A 583 22.35 -32.87 -21.14
CA SER A 583 22.07 -31.68 -20.34
C SER A 583 23.21 -31.41 -19.35
N LEU A 584 23.48 -30.11 -19.10
CA LEU A 584 24.32 -29.68 -18.00
C LEU A 584 23.46 -29.60 -16.74
N GLN A 585 23.95 -30.15 -15.63
CA GLN A 585 23.27 -30.00 -14.33
C GLN A 585 23.48 -28.60 -13.73
N LEU A 586 24.55 -27.90 -14.15
CA LEU A 586 24.83 -26.51 -13.75
C LEU A 586 24.97 -25.65 -15.00
N PRO A 587 24.45 -24.38 -14.99
CA PRO A 587 24.36 -23.53 -16.17
C PRO A 587 25.67 -22.83 -16.54
N PHE A 588 26.81 -23.50 -16.40
CA PHE A 588 28.11 -22.94 -16.77
C PHE A 588 29.05 -24.02 -17.29
N LEU A 589 30.02 -23.57 -18.06
CA LEU A 589 31.10 -24.37 -18.60
C LEU A 589 32.43 -23.86 -18.07
N VAL A 590 33.33 -24.78 -17.76
CA VAL A 590 34.68 -24.42 -17.28
C VAL A 590 35.66 -24.42 -18.47
N SER A 591 36.55 -23.46 -18.55
CA SER A 591 37.56 -23.33 -19.62
C SER A 591 38.92 -22.85 -19.06
N GLY A 592 39.94 -22.85 -19.93
CA GLY A 592 41.26 -22.29 -19.61
C GLY A 592 42.24 -23.25 -18.93
N PHE A 593 41.96 -24.55 -18.87
CA PHE A 593 42.79 -25.55 -18.20
C PHE A 593 43.60 -26.43 -19.18
N ASP A 594 43.72 -26.06 -20.45
CA ASP A 594 44.47 -26.87 -21.42
C ASP A 594 45.97 -26.94 -21.14
N SER A 595 46.54 -25.88 -20.52
CA SER A 595 47.99 -25.74 -20.26
C SER A 595 48.41 -26.14 -18.86
N VAL A 596 47.49 -26.64 -18.00
CA VAL A 596 47.83 -27.00 -16.63
C VAL A 596 48.38 -28.44 -16.53
N PRO A 597 49.10 -28.78 -15.45
CA PRO A 597 49.61 -30.13 -15.24
C PRO A 597 48.52 -31.22 -15.26
N ALA A 598 48.84 -32.39 -15.77
CA ALA A 598 47.91 -33.53 -15.93
C ALA A 598 47.16 -33.89 -14.63
N GLN A 599 47.80 -33.78 -13.47
CA GLN A 599 47.15 -34.00 -12.16
C GLN A 599 46.03 -33.02 -11.86
N VAL A 600 46.19 -31.75 -12.27
CA VAL A 600 45.17 -30.69 -12.13
C VAL A 600 44.02 -30.98 -13.08
N GLN A 601 44.30 -31.34 -14.35
CA GLN A 601 43.28 -31.73 -15.31
C GLN A 601 42.45 -32.94 -14.84
N GLN A 602 43.10 -33.95 -14.25
CA GLN A 602 42.41 -35.11 -13.68
C GLN A 602 41.52 -34.75 -12.49
N SER A 603 41.97 -33.83 -11.64
CA SER A 603 41.18 -33.35 -10.52
C SER A 603 39.99 -32.54 -11.00
N LEU A 604 40.19 -31.66 -11.98
CA LEU A 604 39.13 -30.96 -12.66
C LEU A 604 38.09 -31.89 -13.27
N GLY A 605 38.56 -32.92 -14.03
CA GLY A 605 37.68 -33.92 -14.64
C GLY A 605 36.77 -34.61 -13.63
N ARG A 606 37.29 -34.99 -12.47
CA ARG A 606 36.49 -35.56 -11.36
C ARG A 606 35.48 -34.61 -10.79
N ALA A 607 35.87 -33.32 -10.64
CA ALA A 607 34.95 -32.31 -10.16
C ALA A 607 33.80 -32.05 -11.15
N LEU A 608 34.09 -31.99 -12.45
CA LEU A 608 33.11 -31.81 -13.51
C LEU A 608 32.11 -32.98 -13.59
N GLN A 609 32.61 -34.21 -13.45
CA GLN A 609 31.76 -35.41 -13.34
C GLN A 609 30.84 -35.37 -12.13
N ALA A 610 31.36 -34.99 -10.98
CA ALA A 610 30.59 -34.91 -9.73
C ALA A 610 29.52 -33.81 -9.76
N THR A 611 29.75 -32.71 -10.47
CA THR A 611 28.84 -31.55 -10.56
C THR A 611 27.93 -31.61 -11.77
N GLY A 612 28.15 -32.53 -12.70
CA GLY A 612 27.36 -32.64 -13.94
C GLY A 612 27.46 -31.43 -14.86
N THR A 613 28.57 -30.67 -14.78
CA THR A 613 28.84 -29.56 -15.69
C THR A 613 29.82 -29.95 -16.80
N GLY A 614 30.15 -28.99 -17.67
CA GLY A 614 30.95 -29.28 -18.86
C GLY A 614 32.27 -28.52 -18.93
N TYR A 615 33.10 -28.89 -19.90
CA TYR A 615 34.41 -28.32 -20.17
C TYR A 615 34.51 -27.79 -21.58
N VAL A 616 35.12 -26.63 -21.75
CA VAL A 616 35.54 -26.07 -23.04
C VAL A 616 37.06 -26.08 -23.11
N GLY A 617 37.64 -26.86 -24.03
CA GLY A 617 39.06 -26.92 -24.18
C GLY A 617 39.48 -27.79 -25.35
N LYS A 618 40.82 -27.81 -25.70
CA LYS A 618 41.38 -28.53 -26.84
C LYS A 618 41.25 -30.06 -26.69
N ASN A 619 41.40 -30.53 -25.43
CA ASN A 619 41.35 -31.94 -25.11
C ASN A 619 40.34 -32.24 -24.00
N CYS A 620 39.68 -33.39 -24.07
CA CYS A 620 38.78 -33.83 -23.02
C CYS A 620 39.55 -34.14 -21.73
N VAL A 621 39.04 -33.65 -20.59
CA VAL A 621 39.70 -33.85 -19.27
C VAL A 621 39.14 -35.03 -18.48
N ALA A 622 37.99 -35.57 -18.86
CA ALA A 622 37.37 -36.75 -18.27
C ALA A 622 36.36 -37.41 -19.22
N ALA A 623 36.10 -38.72 -19.06
CA ALA A 623 34.98 -39.38 -19.73
C ALA A 623 33.64 -38.91 -19.15
N ASP A 624 32.57 -39.08 -19.93
CA ASP A 624 31.17 -38.85 -19.48
C ASP A 624 30.87 -37.43 -18.97
N ILE A 625 31.58 -36.42 -19.49
CA ILE A 625 31.26 -35.01 -19.29
C ILE A 625 30.86 -34.35 -20.62
N VAL A 626 30.10 -33.28 -20.55
CA VAL A 626 29.88 -32.40 -21.71
C VAL A 626 31.20 -31.74 -22.06
N TRP A 627 31.77 -32.09 -23.20
CA TRP A 627 33.02 -31.49 -23.67
C TRP A 627 32.79 -30.76 -24.98
N ILE A 628 33.04 -29.45 -24.95
CA ILE A 628 33.02 -28.60 -26.14
C ILE A 628 34.48 -28.39 -26.56
N GLN A 629 34.83 -28.94 -27.71
CA GLN A 629 36.19 -28.83 -28.19
C GLN A 629 36.49 -27.46 -28.76
N TRP A 630 37.55 -26.84 -28.23
CA TRP A 630 38.12 -25.63 -28.83
C TRP A 630 38.99 -26.04 -30.03
N ILE A 631 38.61 -25.59 -31.23
CA ILE A 631 39.30 -25.88 -32.48
C ILE A 631 40.11 -24.64 -32.89
N ASP A 632 41.42 -24.82 -33.03
CA ASP A 632 42.33 -23.83 -33.65
C ASP A 632 42.83 -24.37 -35.00
N ASP A 633 43.78 -23.66 -35.63
CA ASP A 633 44.29 -24.00 -36.94
C ASP A 633 44.95 -25.40 -37.02
N GLU A 634 45.45 -25.91 -35.89
CA GLU A 634 46.17 -27.18 -35.78
C GLU A 634 45.33 -28.34 -35.24
N SER A 635 44.13 -28.03 -34.69
CA SER A 635 43.29 -29.03 -34.02
C SER A 635 42.42 -29.80 -35.00
N ASN A 636 42.47 -31.13 -34.90
CA ASN A 636 41.51 -32.00 -35.59
C ASN A 636 40.19 -32.12 -34.82
N ILE A 637 39.08 -32.19 -35.53
CA ILE A 637 37.75 -32.39 -34.94
C ILE A 637 37.69 -33.80 -34.32
N ASN A 638 37.38 -33.84 -33.02
CA ASN A 638 37.24 -35.10 -32.30
C ASN A 638 35.77 -35.49 -32.23
N SER A 639 35.44 -36.67 -32.77
CA SER A 639 34.06 -37.18 -32.82
C SER A 639 33.44 -37.48 -31.45
N ALA A 640 34.24 -37.49 -30.36
CA ALA A 640 33.76 -37.63 -28.99
C ALA A 640 33.36 -36.30 -28.33
N ALA A 641 33.63 -35.16 -28.96
CA ALA A 641 33.19 -33.88 -28.45
C ALA A 641 31.67 -33.69 -28.62
N THR A 642 31.05 -33.16 -27.61
CA THR A 642 29.61 -32.83 -27.61
C THR A 642 29.31 -31.65 -28.54
N GLY A 643 30.28 -30.76 -28.72
CA GLY A 643 30.17 -29.56 -29.57
C GLY A 643 31.53 -28.96 -29.87
N TYR A 644 31.53 -27.86 -30.64
CA TYR A 644 32.75 -27.19 -31.08
C TYR A 644 32.66 -25.70 -30.90
N VAL A 645 33.79 -25.06 -30.56
CA VAL A 645 34.02 -23.63 -30.64
C VAL A 645 35.14 -23.37 -31.62
N VAL A 646 34.89 -22.49 -32.60
CA VAL A 646 35.86 -22.13 -33.65
C VAL A 646 36.13 -20.63 -33.62
N PRO A 647 37.36 -20.17 -33.93
CA PRO A 647 37.65 -18.76 -34.13
C PRO A 647 36.79 -18.16 -35.26
N TRP A 648 36.44 -16.90 -35.17
CA TRP A 648 35.61 -16.23 -36.18
C TRP A 648 36.24 -16.32 -37.58
N SER A 649 37.53 -16.12 -37.68
CA SER A 649 38.29 -16.20 -38.93
C SER A 649 38.15 -17.53 -39.68
N GLN A 650 37.74 -18.60 -38.98
CA GLN A 650 37.57 -19.95 -39.54
C GLN A 650 36.13 -20.41 -39.57
N ALA A 651 35.19 -19.58 -39.05
CA ALA A 651 33.81 -19.98 -38.79
C ALA A 651 33.10 -20.54 -40.06
N ILE A 652 33.23 -19.87 -41.20
CA ILE A 652 32.57 -20.26 -42.45
C ILE A 652 33.09 -21.62 -42.95
N GLN A 653 34.42 -21.79 -42.97
CA GLN A 653 35.03 -23.04 -43.46
C GLN A 653 34.73 -24.21 -42.54
N ARG A 654 34.87 -24.04 -41.23
CA ARG A 654 34.66 -25.08 -40.22
C ARG A 654 33.20 -25.43 -40.01
N LEU A 655 32.28 -24.49 -40.17
CA LEU A 655 30.84 -24.75 -40.12
C LEU A 655 30.38 -25.70 -41.25
N ALA A 656 31.05 -25.67 -42.41
CA ALA A 656 30.77 -26.56 -43.51
C ALA A 656 31.19 -28.03 -43.23
N GLU A 657 32.10 -28.26 -42.30
CA GLU A 657 32.62 -29.56 -41.91
C GLU A 657 31.80 -30.25 -40.80
N ARG A 658 30.81 -29.56 -40.22
CA ARG A 658 30.01 -30.07 -39.07
C ARG A 658 29.09 -31.21 -39.48
N LYS A 659 28.93 -32.17 -38.58
CA LYS A 659 27.86 -33.19 -38.65
C LYS A 659 26.54 -32.59 -38.11
N HIS A 660 25.40 -33.08 -38.61
CA HIS A 660 24.05 -32.51 -38.37
C HIS A 660 23.75 -32.54 -36.90
N ASP A 661 24.04 -32.74 -35.90
CA ASP A 661 23.54 -32.75 -34.51
C ASP A 661 24.54 -32.27 -33.44
N THR A 662 25.56 -31.52 -33.84
CA THR A 662 26.58 -31.01 -32.90
C THR A 662 26.39 -29.54 -32.63
N PHE A 663 26.46 -29.14 -31.34
CA PHE A 663 26.49 -27.76 -30.95
C PHE A 663 27.73 -27.05 -31.54
N THR A 664 27.54 -25.85 -32.09
CA THR A 664 28.63 -25.04 -32.63
C THR A 664 28.59 -23.66 -32.06
N GLY A 665 29.64 -23.24 -31.38
CA GLY A 665 29.86 -21.87 -30.91
C GLY A 665 30.93 -21.19 -31.75
N ILE A 666 30.84 -19.84 -31.83
CA ILE A 666 31.83 -19.02 -32.52
C ILE A 666 32.54 -18.18 -31.46
N ALA A 667 33.85 -18.20 -31.44
CA ALA A 667 34.64 -17.38 -30.56
C ALA A 667 34.95 -16.02 -31.23
N VAL A 668 34.58 -14.96 -30.61
CA VAL A 668 34.81 -13.59 -31.03
C VAL A 668 35.94 -13.01 -30.18
N SER A 669 37.01 -12.54 -30.81
CA SER A 669 38.19 -12.05 -30.12
C SER A 669 38.22 -10.51 -29.96
N SER A 670 37.42 -9.81 -30.75
CA SER A 670 37.29 -8.34 -30.68
C SER A 670 35.89 -7.89 -31.05
N LEU A 671 35.51 -6.64 -30.72
CA LEU A 671 34.24 -6.04 -31.14
C LEU A 671 34.14 -5.87 -32.67
N GLU A 672 35.25 -5.80 -33.37
CA GLU A 672 35.32 -5.71 -34.84
C GLU A 672 34.88 -7.02 -35.52
N ASP A 673 34.87 -8.14 -34.79
CA ASP A 673 34.38 -9.44 -35.27
C ASP A 673 32.84 -9.57 -35.23
N ILE A 674 32.11 -8.54 -34.75
CA ILE A 674 30.66 -8.64 -34.53
C ILE A 674 29.83 -8.04 -35.68
N ASP A 675 30.43 -7.26 -36.57
CA ASP A 675 29.79 -6.77 -37.81
C ASP A 675 29.79 -7.87 -38.88
#